data_b0364b661dc6a2ae5fbff47bbe00fa64
#
_entry.id   b0364b661dc6a2ae5fbff47bbe00fa64
#
_cell.length_a   1.000
_cell.length_b   1.000
_cell.length_c   1.000
_cell.angle_alpha   90.00
_cell.angle_beta   90.00
_cell.angle_gamma   90.00
#
_symmetry.space_group_name_H-M   'P 1'
#
loop_
_entity.id
_entity.type
_entity.pdbx_description
1 polymer ?
#
loop_
_entity_poly.entity_id
_entity_poly.type
_entity_poly.pdbx_seq_one_letter_code
_entity_poly.pdbx_strand_id
1 'polypeptide(L)'
;MNITRGPASLFGLAMLLWTASSAIAQSEPEVRRARPVDEPPVRRAVPADESIDKVLRSLKDEVSEPSSRETEGADQRQLEYANGLFTRKLYDLAIPEYQKYLEDYPGRAGRANAYFSLGECYRNLHRDSNARTNLQKVLTEYGDSEFAGPAAFALAEMAFTDKDYATALPLFHRSAAKSKEPAVALSARYFEARCLEALGKKDEAADIYAQVAEAANPNPYREDARVTAASIFAARGKKLDALKQYEALANEAQKPALKAECAVRGGLIALELVQADKGKMDKAMADRAAALFQKGRTLPDAGKFRAIAQVGFRRLQYQTGQYAQLLADYRKELDKLPEAAQAEVLLLAANSERQLGHPKEAETLYHQITTKYPDREEAKDAAYQQLINVYNSDPSALSAAVDQFLATNPTNERADQAKLLKAEALYKQRSYTDAASLYGELRASELSPRLRAEAAYKLGLCHVQTKNIPGVIEAFTYYLQTFPDTPQIPAALAQRALAYEQSKNYTAAVTDLNIILAKYPRAYEREAALQLKALILGQQDNTKGMVDTFRQLLKEFPKSSVAAQAQYYIGKTAFEAKDYTAALTALNTARQLNKEQYYNLASVRIILCQFYLRDRPALSKEVNNFITDSPNANVPPEVLEWLGIEYYNERNFQAAEKYLSVLRKTDNAGKVKPDYLFYLGDAATKLKNVPEAEQAFTKYLQTAKDPAGKAKVLLTLGAVKISAHKPDEAQKIAEEIMALQPEGRVNAEARLLAGEVQLERGNFDDAGKAFKGVALLYDDPAITPRALDKAAVAFRQAGNTEEADRLSRELRERYPNYVSG
;
A
#
# COMPACT_ATOMS: atom_id res chain seq x y z
N MET A 1 -24.76 -3.06 -3.58
CA MET A 1 -24.04 -4.25 -3.12
C MET A 1 -22.99 -3.80 -2.13
N ASN A 2 -23.04 -4.37 -0.95
CA ASN A 2 -22.32 -3.95 0.24
C ASN A 2 -20.80 -3.89 0.02
N ILE A 3 -20.22 -2.69 0.13
CA ILE A 3 -18.79 -2.49 0.36
C ILE A 3 -18.66 -2.18 1.85
N THR A 4 -18.15 -3.15 2.54
CA THR A 4 -17.84 -3.19 3.95
C THR A 4 -16.85 -2.10 4.36
N ARG A 5 -17.10 -1.56 5.53
CA ARG A 5 -16.32 -0.60 6.29
C ARG A 5 -14.84 -0.98 6.38
N GLY A 6 -13.97 -0.17 5.79
CA GLY A 6 -12.54 -0.11 6.11
C GLY A 6 -12.26 1.07 7.05
N PRO A 7 -11.23 1.03 7.90
CA PRO A 7 -11.04 1.97 9.01
C PRO A 7 -10.52 3.32 8.53
N ALA A 8 -11.39 4.30 8.40
CA ALA A 8 -11.10 5.67 7.98
C ALA A 8 -11.11 6.66 9.13
N SER A 9 -10.60 6.31 10.31
CA SER A 9 -10.72 7.20 11.46
C SER A 9 -9.45 7.52 12.26
N LEU A 10 -8.25 7.17 11.76
CA LEU A 10 -7.00 7.44 12.50
C LEU A 10 -6.04 8.45 11.83
N PHE A 11 -6.36 8.98 10.66
CA PHE A 11 -5.44 9.87 9.93
C PHE A 11 -5.69 11.38 10.10
N GLY A 12 -6.78 11.79 10.72
CA GLY A 12 -7.09 13.22 10.93
C GLY A 12 -6.34 13.89 12.10
N LEU A 13 -5.78 13.14 13.02
CA LEU A 13 -5.22 13.70 14.25
C LEU A 13 -3.74 14.11 14.20
N ALA A 14 -2.97 13.62 13.26
CA ALA A 14 -1.51 13.92 13.18
C ALA A 14 -1.20 15.27 12.52
N MET A 15 -2.15 15.93 11.89
CA MET A 15 -1.95 17.15 11.10
C MET A 15 -1.99 18.46 11.89
N LEU A 16 -2.49 18.46 13.09
CA LEU A 16 -2.73 19.70 13.87
C LEU A 16 -1.54 20.16 14.73
N LEU A 17 -0.46 19.40 14.76
CA LEU A 17 0.66 19.67 15.67
C LEU A 17 1.86 20.39 15.06
N TRP A 18 1.91 20.60 13.74
CA TRP A 18 3.12 21.12 13.10
C TRP A 18 3.12 22.62 12.78
N THR A 19 2.00 23.31 12.92
CA THR A 19 1.89 24.72 12.51
C THR A 19 1.96 25.74 13.64
N ALA A 20 1.94 25.32 14.90
CA ALA A 20 2.10 26.24 16.04
C ALA A 20 3.58 26.55 16.37
N SER A 21 4.53 25.88 15.73
CA SER A 21 5.98 26.12 15.98
C SER A 21 6.56 27.38 15.33
N SER A 22 5.90 27.91 14.30
CA SER A 22 6.48 29.03 13.54
C SER A 22 6.20 30.42 14.11
N ALA A 23 5.11 30.59 14.84
CA ALA A 23 4.72 31.93 15.34
C ALA A 23 5.55 32.42 16.57
N ILE A 24 6.13 31.51 17.34
CA ILE A 24 7.05 31.92 18.43
C ILE A 24 8.51 31.96 17.99
N ALA A 25 8.86 31.26 16.89
CA ALA A 25 10.18 31.42 16.29
C ALA A 25 10.38 32.80 15.65
N GLN A 26 9.31 33.50 15.28
CA GLN A 26 9.40 34.88 14.75
C GLN A 26 9.31 35.98 15.83
N SER A 27 8.75 35.66 17.00
CA SER A 27 8.95 36.48 18.20
C SER A 27 10.04 35.88 19.09
N GLU A 28 11.12 35.37 18.50
CA GLU A 28 12.34 35.27 19.30
C GLU A 28 12.55 36.64 19.93
N PRO A 29 12.48 36.73 21.28
CA PRO A 29 13.17 37.87 21.89
C PRO A 29 14.56 37.76 21.28
N GLU A 30 15.01 38.82 20.60
CA GLU A 30 16.39 38.91 20.08
C GLU A 30 17.23 37.95 20.94
N VAL A 31 17.64 36.82 20.34
CA VAL A 31 18.76 36.10 20.91
C VAL A 31 19.69 37.27 21.17
N ARG A 32 19.94 37.63 22.47
CA ARG A 32 21.18 38.34 22.69
C ARG A 32 22.15 37.41 22.01
N ARG A 33 22.43 37.72 20.73
CA ARG A 33 23.67 37.31 20.11
C ARG A 33 24.63 37.54 21.24
N ALA A 34 25.26 36.48 21.69
CA ALA A 34 26.37 36.65 22.60
C ALA A 34 26.98 37.96 22.15
N ARG A 35 26.83 39.01 22.93
CA ARG A 35 26.93 40.41 22.45
C ARG A 35 27.87 40.43 21.28
N PRO A 36 27.60 41.14 20.13
CA PRO A 36 28.66 41.40 19.18
C PRO A 36 29.76 41.87 20.10
N VAL A 37 30.88 41.22 20.02
CA VAL A 37 31.99 41.42 20.97
C VAL A 37 32.29 42.93 21.04
N ASP A 38 31.41 43.64 21.73
CA ASP A 38 31.87 44.81 22.48
C ASP A 38 32.73 44.16 23.52
N GLU A 39 34.01 44.16 23.24
CA GLU A 39 35.05 43.62 24.05
C GLU A 39 34.69 43.85 25.54
N PRO A 40 34.35 42.82 26.31
CA PRO A 40 34.60 42.92 27.72
C PRO A 40 36.11 43.17 27.76
N PRO A 41 36.59 44.19 28.50
CA PRO A 41 38.02 44.34 28.71
C PRO A 41 38.53 42.94 28.97
N VAL A 42 39.55 42.53 28.23
CA VAL A 42 40.22 41.26 28.46
C VAL A 42 40.34 41.16 29.96
N ARG A 43 39.40 40.47 30.64
CA ARG A 43 39.65 40.11 32.02
C ARG A 43 40.82 39.20 31.89
N ARG A 44 42.00 39.73 32.24
CA ARG A 44 43.20 38.91 32.34
C ARG A 44 42.73 37.58 32.89
N ALA A 45 43.04 36.51 32.18
CA ALA A 45 42.89 35.17 32.74
C ALA A 45 43.32 35.28 34.20
N VAL A 46 42.51 34.61 35.09
CA VAL A 46 42.81 34.54 36.54
C VAL A 46 44.22 34.87 36.74
N PRO A 47 44.56 35.96 37.44
CA PRO A 47 45.76 36.70 37.17
C PRO A 47 46.89 35.75 36.93
N ALA A 48 47.47 35.80 35.74
CA ALA A 48 48.70 35.03 35.45
C ALA A 48 49.71 35.26 36.54
N ASP A 49 49.67 36.41 37.17
CA ASP A 49 50.41 36.79 38.38
C ASP A 49 50.24 35.76 39.54
N GLU A 50 49.01 35.25 39.83
CA GLU A 50 48.84 34.24 40.91
C GLU A 50 49.30 32.87 40.53
N SER A 51 49.05 32.40 39.28
CA SER A 51 49.49 31.09 38.81
C SER A 51 50.98 31.06 38.52
N ILE A 52 51.57 32.15 38.02
CA ILE A 52 53.03 32.31 37.85
C ILE A 52 53.74 32.42 39.20
N ASP A 53 53.20 33.21 40.10
CA ASP A 53 53.68 33.28 41.48
C ASP A 53 53.61 31.90 42.18
N LYS A 54 52.61 31.06 41.85
CA LYS A 54 52.47 29.76 42.44
C LYS A 54 53.44 28.75 41.85
N VAL A 55 53.69 28.77 40.51
CA VAL A 55 54.80 28.02 39.88
C VAL A 55 56.16 28.46 40.41
N LEU A 56 56.40 29.71 40.58
CA LEU A 56 57.67 30.24 41.14
C LEU A 56 57.79 29.98 42.66
N ARG A 57 56.74 29.90 43.43
CA ARG A 57 56.69 29.43 44.84
C ARG A 57 56.88 27.95 44.97
N SER A 58 56.29 27.08 44.12
CA SER A 58 56.56 25.63 44.15
C SER A 58 58.04 25.31 43.88
N LEU A 59 58.64 26.06 42.96
CA LEU A 59 60.12 25.96 42.73
C LEU A 59 60.95 26.44 43.91
N LYS A 60 60.43 27.33 44.75
CA LYS A 60 61.09 27.78 45.96
C LYS A 60 60.96 26.72 47.09
N ASP A 61 59.87 26.02 47.16
CA ASP A 61 59.61 24.96 48.16
C ASP A 61 60.39 23.68 47.87
N GLU A 62 60.67 23.35 46.62
CA GLU A 62 61.60 22.26 46.28
C GLU A 62 63.06 22.55 46.55
N VAL A 63 63.44 23.81 46.69
CA VAL A 63 64.85 24.26 47.00
C VAL A 63 65.07 24.34 48.51
N SER A 64 64.07 24.12 49.37
CA SER A 64 64.17 24.36 50.80
C SER A 64 64.33 23.10 51.65
N GLU A 65 65.09 22.09 51.23
CA GLU A 65 65.65 21.18 52.22
C GLU A 65 67.13 21.52 52.52
N PRO A 66 67.52 21.72 53.80
CA PRO A 66 68.83 22.10 54.16
C PRO A 66 69.80 20.93 54.26
N SER A 67 70.36 20.51 53.13
CA SER A 67 71.46 19.57 53.16
C SER A 67 72.62 20.04 52.29
N SER A 68 73.68 20.36 52.93
CA SER A 68 74.99 20.63 52.43
C SER A 68 75.26 21.99 51.73
N ARG A 69 75.67 22.99 52.44
CA ARG A 69 75.98 24.37 52.04
C ARG A 69 77.20 24.53 51.14
N GLU A 70 77.72 23.59 50.39
CA GLU A 70 79.00 23.76 49.69
C GLU A 70 79.00 23.56 48.18
N THR A 71 77.81 23.28 47.54
CA THR A 71 77.76 23.12 46.08
C THR A 71 76.55 23.72 45.35
N GLU A 72 75.92 24.76 45.85
CA GLU A 72 75.05 25.57 45.00
C GLU A 72 75.87 26.28 43.92
N GLY A 73 75.69 25.90 42.63
CA GLY A 73 76.39 26.47 41.53
C GLY A 73 76.10 27.95 41.38
N ALA A 74 77.04 28.75 40.87
CA ALA A 74 76.91 30.18 40.63
C ALA A 74 75.69 30.47 39.69
N ASP A 75 75.37 29.56 38.82
CA ASP A 75 74.23 29.60 37.91
C ASP A 75 72.90 29.64 38.69
N GLN A 76 72.70 28.80 39.69
CA GLN A 76 71.46 28.75 40.47
C GLN A 76 71.27 30.05 41.30
N ARG A 77 72.30 30.57 41.91
CA ARG A 77 72.24 31.83 42.68
C ARG A 77 71.88 33.02 41.79
N GLN A 78 72.44 33.07 40.55
CA GLN A 78 72.11 34.07 39.57
C GLN A 78 70.68 34.07 39.15
N LEU A 79 70.11 32.82 38.88
CA LEU A 79 68.73 32.61 38.49
C LEU A 79 67.73 32.91 39.61
N GLU A 80 68.07 32.55 40.87
CA GLU A 80 67.27 32.86 42.06
C GLU A 80 67.21 34.34 42.31
N TYR A 81 68.34 35.10 42.11
CA TYR A 81 68.36 36.53 42.23
C TYR A 81 67.46 37.21 41.17
N ALA A 82 67.59 36.78 39.92
CA ALA A 82 66.72 37.27 38.84
C ALA A 82 65.24 36.98 39.13
N ASN A 83 64.89 35.74 39.55
CA ASN A 83 63.54 35.33 39.95
C ASN A 83 63.04 36.20 41.14
N GLY A 84 63.87 36.52 42.10
CA GLY A 84 63.54 37.41 43.21
C GLY A 84 63.18 38.81 42.79
N LEU A 85 63.87 39.37 41.80
CA LEU A 85 63.51 40.64 41.17
C LEU A 85 62.19 40.56 40.41
N PHE A 86 61.97 39.48 39.66
CA PHE A 86 60.74 39.24 38.92
C PHE A 86 59.53 39.16 39.85
N THR A 87 59.61 38.37 40.94
CA THR A 87 58.55 38.24 41.93
C THR A 87 58.16 39.56 42.61
N ARG A 88 59.12 40.45 42.78
CA ARG A 88 58.91 41.80 43.30
C ARG A 88 58.41 42.79 42.24
N LYS A 89 58.15 42.31 40.97
CA LYS A 89 57.71 43.09 39.82
C LYS A 89 58.71 44.16 39.37
N LEU A 90 59.99 43.97 39.73
CA LEU A 90 61.11 44.85 39.32
C LEU A 90 61.67 44.45 37.96
N TYR A 91 60.77 44.45 36.91
CA TYR A 91 61.01 43.85 35.62
C TYR A 91 62.25 44.47 34.90
N ASP A 92 62.40 45.78 34.92
CA ASP A 92 63.58 46.45 34.30
C ASP A 92 64.91 46.02 34.92
N LEU A 93 64.91 45.63 36.21
CA LEU A 93 66.12 45.13 36.90
C LEU A 93 66.29 43.62 36.69
N ALA A 94 65.23 42.91 36.55
CA ALA A 94 65.26 41.45 36.31
C ALA A 94 65.78 41.10 34.90
N ILE A 95 65.47 41.91 33.89
CA ILE A 95 65.86 41.69 32.49
C ILE A 95 67.37 41.48 32.34
N PRO A 96 68.27 42.41 32.75
CA PRO A 96 69.69 42.22 32.58
C PRO A 96 70.25 41.02 33.35
N GLU A 97 69.63 40.62 34.46
CA GLU A 97 70.10 39.52 35.24
C GLU A 97 69.71 38.16 34.55
N TYR A 98 68.50 38.05 33.95
CA TYR A 98 68.16 36.90 33.12
C TYR A 98 69.02 36.83 31.86
N GLN A 99 69.30 38.00 31.20
CA GLN A 99 70.14 38.02 30.00
C GLN A 99 71.61 37.56 30.37
N LYS A 100 72.17 38.04 31.46
CA LYS A 100 73.44 37.58 31.95
C LYS A 100 73.44 36.10 32.27
N TYR A 101 72.37 35.58 32.93
CA TYR A 101 72.24 34.13 33.17
C TYR A 101 72.26 33.30 31.88
N LEU A 102 71.53 33.73 30.85
CA LEU A 102 71.45 33.07 29.57
C LEU A 102 72.77 33.12 28.79
N GLU A 103 73.60 34.22 28.98
CA GLU A 103 74.92 34.33 28.36
C GLU A 103 75.98 33.53 29.09
N ASP A 104 75.98 33.57 30.42
CA ASP A 104 77.08 32.98 31.25
C ASP A 104 76.86 31.45 31.42
N TYR A 105 75.64 30.98 31.29
CA TYR A 105 75.37 29.57 31.58
C TYR A 105 74.67 28.79 30.40
N PRO A 106 75.38 28.68 29.27
CA PRO A 106 74.87 27.89 28.15
C PRO A 106 74.70 26.39 28.51
N GLY A 107 73.54 25.77 28.29
CA GLY A 107 73.35 24.39 28.56
C GLY A 107 72.79 24.00 29.95
N ARG A 108 72.51 24.96 30.83
CA ARG A 108 71.97 24.72 32.18
C ARG A 108 70.44 24.52 32.14
N ALA A 109 69.95 23.70 33.06
CA ALA A 109 68.52 23.39 33.13
C ALA A 109 67.61 24.56 33.37
N GLY A 110 68.08 25.59 34.12
CA GLY A 110 67.28 26.82 34.41
C GLY A 110 67.06 27.74 33.22
N ARG A 111 67.63 27.49 32.04
CA ARG A 111 67.41 28.33 30.84
C ARG A 111 65.95 28.45 30.36
N ALA A 112 65.21 27.42 30.51
CA ALA A 112 63.78 27.49 30.20
C ALA A 112 63.05 28.51 31.09
N ASN A 113 63.33 28.46 32.40
CA ASN A 113 62.86 29.49 33.36
C ASN A 113 63.31 30.90 32.97
N ALA A 114 64.59 31.03 32.72
CA ALA A 114 65.15 32.34 32.38
C ALA A 114 64.52 32.95 31.12
N TYR A 115 64.40 32.23 30.03
CA TYR A 115 63.70 32.67 28.83
C TYR A 115 62.22 32.98 29.07
N PHE A 116 61.51 32.12 29.83
CA PHE A 116 60.12 32.35 30.16
C PHE A 116 59.95 33.63 30.97
N SER A 117 60.69 33.78 32.08
CA SER A 117 60.62 34.95 32.98
C SER A 117 61.08 36.22 32.30
N LEU A 118 62.09 36.14 31.43
CA LEU A 118 62.58 37.29 30.61
C LEU A 118 61.43 37.69 29.63
N GLY A 119 60.79 36.74 28.98
CA GLY A 119 59.64 37.02 28.14
C GLY A 119 58.48 37.68 28.88
N GLU A 120 58.18 37.24 30.08
CA GLU A 120 57.12 37.81 30.92
C GLU A 120 57.56 39.24 31.46
N CYS A 121 58.84 39.47 31.75
CA CYS A 121 59.32 40.79 32.05
C CYS A 121 59.08 41.81 30.92
N TYR A 122 59.40 41.38 29.69
CA TYR A 122 59.13 42.18 28.50
C TYR A 122 57.64 42.38 28.24
N ARG A 123 56.83 41.40 28.45
CA ARG A 123 55.34 41.43 28.29
C ARG A 123 54.76 42.48 29.27
N ASN A 124 55.21 42.46 30.55
CA ASN A 124 54.73 43.40 31.56
C ASN A 124 55.17 44.81 31.30
N LEU A 125 56.29 45.04 30.61
CA LEU A 125 56.79 46.32 30.17
C LEU A 125 56.28 46.76 28.78
N HIS A 126 55.33 46.00 28.18
CA HIS A 126 54.75 46.23 26.86
C HIS A 126 55.80 46.23 25.71
N ARG A 127 56.88 45.47 25.87
CA ARG A 127 57.94 45.26 24.86
C ARG A 127 57.69 44.02 24.10
N ASP A 128 56.58 44.02 23.35
CA ASP A 128 55.93 42.79 22.79
C ASP A 128 56.86 42.01 21.86
N SER A 129 57.62 42.59 21.01
CA SER A 129 58.60 41.93 20.14
C SER A 129 59.62 41.08 20.91
N ASN A 130 60.16 41.67 21.97
CA ASN A 130 61.16 41.00 22.83
C ASN A 130 60.47 39.85 23.63
N ALA A 131 59.25 40.09 24.12
CA ALA A 131 58.43 39.07 24.79
C ALA A 131 58.24 37.87 23.90
N ARG A 132 57.71 38.06 22.68
CA ARG A 132 57.47 37.01 21.70
C ARG A 132 58.74 36.20 21.40
N THR A 133 59.85 36.90 21.14
CA THR A 133 61.14 36.24 20.85
C THR A 133 61.58 35.31 21.96
N ASN A 134 61.52 35.75 23.23
CA ASN A 134 61.95 34.89 24.35
C ASN A 134 60.99 33.79 24.69
N LEU A 135 59.69 34.06 24.67
CA LEU A 135 58.68 33.01 24.87
C LEU A 135 58.71 31.97 23.76
N GLN A 136 58.94 32.39 22.51
CA GLN A 136 59.06 31.45 21.37
C GLN A 136 60.29 30.54 21.54
N LYS A 137 61.39 31.01 22.08
CA LYS A 137 62.59 30.22 22.39
C LYS A 137 62.25 29.07 23.37
N VAL A 138 61.38 29.34 24.37
CA VAL A 138 60.91 28.28 25.28
C VAL A 138 60.19 27.19 24.52
N LEU A 139 59.34 27.56 23.55
CA LEU A 139 58.58 26.58 22.77
C LEU A 139 59.42 25.77 21.78
N THR A 140 60.48 26.41 21.23
CA THR A 140 61.33 25.76 20.20
C THR A 140 62.48 24.94 20.77
N GLU A 141 63.15 25.46 21.83
CA GLU A 141 64.34 24.90 22.40
C GLU A 141 64.07 24.08 23.68
N TYR A 142 62.97 24.39 24.39
CA TYR A 142 62.65 23.79 25.70
C TYR A 142 61.17 23.32 25.73
N GLY A 143 60.67 22.79 24.62
CA GLY A 143 59.27 22.44 24.42
C GLY A 143 58.72 21.37 25.39
N ASP A 144 59.56 20.64 26.10
CA ASP A 144 59.17 19.66 27.11
C ASP A 144 59.41 20.15 28.57
N SER A 145 59.87 21.38 28.74
CA SER A 145 59.98 22.01 30.05
C SER A 145 58.60 22.34 30.63
N GLU A 146 58.53 22.50 31.94
CA GLU A 146 57.28 22.91 32.64
C GLU A 146 56.84 24.34 32.23
N PHE A 147 57.74 25.13 31.69
CA PHE A 147 57.48 26.49 31.19
C PHE A 147 56.88 26.50 29.79
N ALA A 148 56.86 25.39 29.08
CA ALA A 148 56.32 25.31 27.72
C ALA A 148 54.81 25.63 27.68
N GLY A 149 54.04 25.11 28.64
CA GLY A 149 52.61 25.40 28.75
C GLY A 149 52.33 26.88 29.02
N PRO A 150 52.91 27.47 30.09
CA PRO A 150 52.79 28.92 30.38
C PRO A 150 53.30 29.81 29.25
N ALA A 151 54.40 29.48 28.59
CA ALA A 151 54.93 30.26 27.46
C ALA A 151 53.98 30.23 26.25
N ALA A 152 53.43 29.06 25.94
CA ALA A 152 52.40 28.93 24.92
C ALA A 152 51.14 29.77 25.25
N PHE A 153 50.75 29.79 26.53
CA PHE A 153 49.61 30.60 26.96
C PHE A 153 49.87 32.09 26.76
N ALA A 154 51.01 32.56 27.21
CA ALA A 154 51.38 33.97 27.09
C ALA A 154 51.45 34.44 25.62
N LEU A 155 52.07 33.66 24.76
CA LEU A 155 52.07 33.92 23.31
C LEU A 155 50.66 33.88 22.69
N ALA A 156 49.84 32.93 23.14
CA ALA A 156 48.46 32.81 22.67
C ALA A 156 47.61 34.02 23.09
N GLU A 157 47.75 34.51 24.33
CA GLU A 157 47.08 35.73 24.81
C GLU A 157 47.51 36.99 23.99
N MET A 158 48.79 37.10 23.67
CA MET A 158 49.27 38.21 22.83
C MET A 158 48.66 38.13 21.43
N ALA A 159 48.64 36.93 20.79
CA ALA A 159 48.03 36.76 19.48
C ALA A 159 46.49 36.96 19.54
N PHE A 160 45.84 36.52 20.60
CA PHE A 160 44.41 36.72 20.81
C PHE A 160 44.04 38.20 20.95
N THR A 161 44.88 38.98 21.69
CA THR A 161 44.70 40.41 21.85
C THR A 161 44.84 41.14 20.52
N ASP A 162 45.77 40.70 19.67
CA ASP A 162 45.95 41.21 18.32
C ASP A 162 44.86 40.75 17.35
N LYS A 163 43.87 39.95 17.83
CA LYS A 163 42.81 39.31 17.02
C LYS A 163 43.34 38.31 15.98
N ASP A 164 44.57 37.87 16.10
CA ASP A 164 45.13 36.79 15.29
C ASP A 164 44.76 35.44 15.90
N TYR A 165 43.49 35.11 15.74
CA TYR A 165 42.91 33.84 16.27
C TYR A 165 43.53 32.61 15.62
N ALA A 166 44.02 32.73 14.39
CA ALA A 166 44.64 31.62 13.68
C ALA A 166 45.96 31.19 14.33
N THR A 167 46.77 32.19 14.75
CA THR A 167 48.02 31.94 15.48
C THR A 167 47.75 31.59 16.94
N ALA A 168 46.74 32.20 17.59
CA ALA A 168 46.39 31.97 19.00
C ALA A 168 45.87 30.54 19.23
N LEU A 169 45.08 29.99 18.32
CA LEU A 169 44.41 28.67 18.45
C LEU A 169 45.41 27.55 18.76
N PRO A 170 46.43 27.24 17.94
CA PRO A 170 47.38 26.16 18.21
C PRO A 170 48.22 26.40 19.47
N LEU A 171 48.46 27.65 19.83
CA LEU A 171 49.19 28.00 21.05
C LEU A 171 48.36 27.72 22.30
N PHE A 172 47.08 28.08 22.32
CA PHE A 172 46.17 27.72 23.41
C PHE A 172 46.01 26.19 23.50
N HIS A 173 45.84 25.51 22.39
CA HIS A 173 45.80 24.05 22.36
C HIS A 173 47.06 23.43 22.98
N ARG A 174 48.24 23.90 22.59
CA ARG A 174 49.53 23.45 23.14
C ARG A 174 49.62 23.74 24.65
N SER A 175 49.21 24.93 25.08
CA SER A 175 49.16 25.32 26.48
C SER A 175 48.28 24.39 27.30
N ALA A 176 47.08 24.11 26.85
CA ALA A 176 46.14 23.20 27.49
C ALA A 176 46.70 21.76 27.66
N ALA A 177 47.51 21.32 26.68
CA ALA A 177 48.11 19.99 26.68
C ALA A 177 49.39 19.87 27.55
N LYS A 178 50.16 20.97 27.68
CA LYS A 178 51.50 20.95 28.33
C LYS A 178 51.50 21.58 29.70
N SER A 179 50.49 22.37 30.10
CA SER A 179 50.45 23.00 31.40
C SER A 179 50.19 21.98 32.53
N LYS A 180 51.08 21.99 33.53
CA LYS A 180 50.92 21.21 34.77
C LYS A 180 49.88 21.83 35.71
N GLU A 181 49.69 23.14 35.59
CA GLU A 181 48.71 23.88 36.40
C GLU A 181 47.32 23.74 35.81
N PRO A 182 46.37 23.14 36.56
CA PRO A 182 45.00 22.91 36.07
C PRO A 182 44.26 24.20 35.71
N ALA A 183 44.52 25.31 36.40
CA ALA A 183 43.92 26.61 36.14
C ALA A 183 44.36 27.20 34.79
N VAL A 184 45.63 27.07 34.46
CA VAL A 184 46.19 27.53 33.16
C VAL A 184 45.65 26.64 32.03
N ALA A 185 45.64 25.31 32.24
CA ALA A 185 45.10 24.41 31.25
C ALA A 185 43.61 24.66 30.97
N LEU A 186 42.82 24.91 32.01
CA LEU A 186 41.41 25.26 31.87
C LEU A 186 41.20 26.59 31.13
N SER A 187 41.97 27.59 31.47
CA SER A 187 41.96 28.92 30.81
C SER A 187 42.33 28.76 29.33
N ALA A 188 43.39 28.01 29.05
CA ALA A 188 43.79 27.72 27.68
C ALA A 188 42.69 27.03 26.87
N ARG A 189 42.02 26.06 27.43
CA ARG A 189 40.86 25.40 26.80
C ARG A 189 39.73 26.35 26.52
N TYR A 190 39.39 27.22 27.46
CA TYR A 190 38.34 28.22 27.27
C TYR A 190 38.69 29.21 26.14
N PHE A 191 39.92 29.73 26.09
CA PHE A 191 40.34 30.64 25.02
C PHE A 191 40.56 29.91 23.68
N GLU A 192 40.91 28.61 23.66
CA GLU A 192 40.93 27.77 22.49
C GLU A 192 39.52 27.72 21.84
N ALA A 193 38.48 27.50 22.65
CA ALA A 193 37.09 27.51 22.17
C ALA A 193 36.69 28.88 21.62
N ARG A 194 37.14 30.00 22.27
CA ARG A 194 36.90 31.37 21.79
C ARG A 194 37.55 31.62 20.44
N CYS A 195 38.78 31.14 20.23
CA CYS A 195 39.46 31.24 18.94
C CYS A 195 38.69 30.47 17.85
N LEU A 196 38.23 29.24 18.13
CA LEU A 196 37.42 28.45 17.20
C LEU A 196 36.12 29.16 16.82
N GLU A 197 35.44 29.74 17.81
CA GLU A 197 34.21 30.52 17.58
C GLU A 197 34.48 31.72 16.67
N ALA A 198 35.55 32.50 16.95
CA ALA A 198 35.95 33.66 16.15
C ALA A 198 36.34 33.26 14.71
N LEU A 199 36.93 32.09 14.51
CA LEU A 199 37.27 31.51 13.22
C LEU A 199 36.07 30.85 12.50
N GLY A 200 34.86 30.91 13.09
CA GLY A 200 33.64 30.33 12.52
C GLY A 200 33.49 28.80 12.70
N LYS A 201 34.40 28.13 13.37
CA LYS A 201 34.39 26.70 13.67
C LYS A 201 33.51 26.38 14.88
N LYS A 202 32.22 26.74 14.77
CA LYS A 202 31.29 26.76 15.90
C LYS A 202 31.05 25.39 16.53
N ASP A 203 31.01 24.29 15.75
CA ASP A 203 30.79 22.95 16.30
C ASP A 203 31.96 22.50 17.19
N GLU A 204 33.23 22.73 16.74
CA GLU A 204 34.43 22.44 17.52
C GLU A 204 34.49 23.29 18.80
N ALA A 205 34.09 24.57 18.66
CA ALA A 205 34.04 25.49 19.80
C ALA A 205 33.06 25.02 20.87
N ALA A 206 31.83 24.62 20.46
CA ALA A 206 30.79 24.17 21.38
C ALA A 206 31.20 22.91 22.16
N ASP A 207 31.85 21.98 21.49
CA ASP A 207 32.33 20.75 22.13
C ASP A 207 33.41 21.05 23.19
N ILE A 208 34.33 22.01 22.92
CA ILE A 208 35.33 22.44 23.89
C ILE A 208 34.71 23.25 25.02
N TYR A 209 33.80 24.17 24.72
CA TYR A 209 33.06 24.89 25.78
C TYR A 209 32.32 23.95 26.71
N ALA A 210 31.67 22.88 26.18
CA ALA A 210 31.02 21.88 26.99
C ALA A 210 31.99 21.13 27.92
N GLN A 211 33.19 20.80 27.42
CA GLN A 211 34.28 20.22 28.23
C GLN A 211 34.76 21.16 29.33
N VAL A 212 34.98 22.45 29.00
CA VAL A 212 35.35 23.47 29.98
C VAL A 212 34.28 23.59 31.06
N ALA A 213 32.99 23.58 30.66
CA ALA A 213 31.88 23.67 31.63
C ALA A 213 31.80 22.49 32.59
N GLU A 214 32.24 21.31 32.19
CA GLU A 214 32.26 20.09 33.02
C GLU A 214 33.54 19.94 33.88
N ALA A 215 34.56 20.80 33.68
CA ALA A 215 35.79 20.73 34.43
C ALA A 215 35.57 20.97 35.94
N ALA A 216 36.45 20.37 36.76
CA ALA A 216 36.38 20.46 38.22
C ALA A 216 36.47 21.92 38.73
N ASN A 217 36.03 22.12 39.98
CA ASN A 217 36.17 23.42 40.64
C ASN A 217 37.59 23.63 41.22
N PRO A 218 38.11 24.85 41.28
CA PRO A 218 37.41 26.09 40.88
C PRO A 218 37.38 26.27 39.34
N ASN A 219 36.21 26.65 38.79
CA ASN A 219 36.02 26.88 37.37
C ASN A 219 35.29 28.22 37.13
N PRO A 220 36.01 29.33 36.90
CA PRO A 220 35.41 30.64 36.68
C PRO A 220 34.70 30.74 35.31
N TYR A 221 34.97 29.86 34.37
CA TYR A 221 34.43 29.89 33.02
C TYR A 221 33.16 29.03 32.86
N ARG A 222 32.76 28.24 33.87
CA ARG A 222 31.72 27.24 33.81
C ARG A 222 30.41 27.79 33.28
N GLU A 223 29.91 28.88 33.88
CA GLU A 223 28.60 29.44 33.51
C GLU A 223 28.63 29.98 32.07
N ASP A 224 29.69 30.78 31.74
CA ASP A 224 29.84 31.38 30.41
C ASP A 224 30.04 30.31 29.32
N ALA A 225 30.89 29.32 29.57
CA ALA A 225 31.13 28.20 28.66
C ALA A 225 29.85 27.41 28.40
N ARG A 226 29.04 27.11 29.44
CA ARG A 226 27.75 26.41 29.27
C ARG A 226 26.75 27.21 28.46
N VAL A 227 26.63 28.53 28.75
CA VAL A 227 25.69 29.39 28.00
C VAL A 227 26.06 29.40 26.53
N THR A 228 27.38 29.57 26.22
CA THR A 228 27.85 29.61 24.85
C THR A 228 27.67 28.26 24.15
N ALA A 229 28.06 27.15 24.80
CA ALA A 229 27.86 25.81 24.25
C ALA A 229 26.37 25.52 23.95
N ALA A 230 25.49 25.80 24.93
CA ALA A 230 24.04 25.59 24.78
C ALA A 230 23.47 26.37 23.58
N SER A 231 23.90 27.64 23.46
CA SER A 231 23.45 28.51 22.35
C SER A 231 23.90 27.97 20.98
N ILE A 232 25.17 27.57 20.87
CA ILE A 232 25.73 27.04 19.60
C ILE A 232 25.04 25.70 19.27
N PHE A 233 24.93 24.78 20.22
CA PHE A 233 24.26 23.49 20.01
C PHE A 233 22.83 23.68 19.55
N ALA A 234 22.06 24.58 20.19
CA ALA A 234 20.71 24.89 19.78
C ALA A 234 20.64 25.44 18.35
N ALA A 235 21.49 26.39 18.02
CA ALA A 235 21.56 26.98 16.68
C ALA A 235 21.96 25.98 15.58
N ARG A 236 22.72 24.94 15.95
CA ARG A 236 23.18 23.87 15.06
C ARG A 236 22.21 22.65 15.03
N GLY A 237 21.10 22.70 15.75
CA GLY A 237 20.13 21.61 15.81
C GLY A 237 20.57 20.41 16.66
N LYS A 238 21.68 20.49 17.39
CA LYS A 238 22.13 19.47 18.36
C LYS A 238 21.29 19.57 19.65
N LYS A 239 19.99 19.23 19.53
CA LYS A 239 18.97 19.49 20.56
C LYS A 239 19.28 18.83 21.89
N LEU A 240 19.76 17.60 21.90
CA LEU A 240 20.07 16.86 23.14
C LEU A 240 21.26 17.48 23.88
N ASP A 241 22.29 17.90 23.16
CA ASP A 241 23.48 18.56 23.75
C ASP A 241 23.11 19.92 24.30
N ALA A 242 22.32 20.70 23.56
CA ALA A 242 21.79 21.98 24.04
C ALA A 242 20.95 21.80 25.31
N LEU A 243 20.03 20.82 25.33
CA LEU A 243 19.18 20.52 26.47
C LEU A 243 20.00 20.16 27.71
N LYS A 244 21.04 19.33 27.58
CA LYS A 244 21.96 18.98 28.68
C LYS A 244 22.56 20.24 29.31
N GLN A 245 23.06 21.18 28.51
CA GLN A 245 23.68 22.39 29.03
C GLN A 245 22.63 23.35 29.66
N TYR A 246 21.46 23.52 29.05
CA TYR A 246 20.41 24.35 29.60
C TYR A 246 19.86 23.80 30.93
N GLU A 247 19.71 22.48 31.07
CA GLU A 247 19.31 21.84 32.34
C GLU A 247 20.31 22.07 33.45
N ALA A 248 21.61 21.95 33.14
CA ALA A 248 22.67 22.24 34.09
C ALA A 248 22.64 23.72 34.55
N LEU A 249 22.48 24.65 33.61
CA LEU A 249 22.33 26.08 33.91
C LEU A 249 21.08 26.40 34.72
N ALA A 250 19.96 25.76 34.39
CA ALA A 250 18.72 25.94 35.15
C ALA A 250 18.82 25.46 36.61
N ASN A 251 19.77 24.58 36.90
CA ASN A 251 20.07 24.14 38.26
C ASN A 251 21.16 24.98 38.96
N GLU A 252 22.24 25.28 38.26
CA GLU A 252 23.51 25.71 38.87
C GLU A 252 23.81 27.20 38.67
N ALA A 253 23.21 27.90 37.67
CA ALA A 253 23.50 29.29 37.40
C ALA A 253 23.29 30.16 38.64
N GLN A 254 24.09 31.16 38.79
CA GLN A 254 24.07 32.01 40.00
C GLN A 254 22.89 32.98 39.98
N LYS A 255 22.56 33.53 38.82
CA LYS A 255 21.49 34.54 38.69
C LYS A 255 20.14 33.89 38.47
N PRO A 256 19.10 34.19 39.32
CA PRO A 256 17.77 33.63 39.14
C PRO A 256 17.15 33.88 37.74
N ALA A 257 17.39 35.04 37.20
CA ALA A 257 16.94 35.37 35.84
C ALA A 257 17.55 34.47 34.78
N LEU A 258 18.86 34.15 34.88
CA LEU A 258 19.51 33.20 33.95
C LEU A 258 19.00 31.77 34.15
N LYS A 259 18.76 31.35 35.42
CA LYS A 259 18.12 30.05 35.70
C LYS A 259 16.79 29.94 35.01
N ALA A 260 15.95 30.97 35.12
CA ALA A 260 14.63 30.98 34.50
C ALA A 260 14.70 30.96 32.97
N GLU A 261 15.59 31.74 32.38
CA GLU A 261 15.83 31.74 30.95
C GLU A 261 16.25 30.36 30.46
N CYS A 262 17.25 29.76 31.10
CA CYS A 262 17.75 28.43 30.71
C CYS A 262 16.71 27.33 30.92
N ALA A 263 15.93 27.39 31.98
CA ALA A 263 14.83 26.49 32.22
C ALA A 263 13.81 26.55 31.09
N VAL A 264 13.46 27.77 30.67
CA VAL A 264 12.49 27.93 29.55
C VAL A 264 13.07 27.45 28.22
N ARG A 265 14.30 27.83 27.88
CA ARG A 265 14.95 27.38 26.64
C ARG A 265 15.10 25.87 26.60
N GLY A 266 15.55 25.27 27.70
CA GLY A 266 15.62 23.81 27.83
C GLY A 266 14.23 23.15 27.73
N GLY A 267 13.22 23.74 28.39
CA GLY A 267 11.83 23.27 28.34
C GLY A 267 11.25 23.27 26.93
N LEU A 268 11.52 24.31 26.14
CA LEU A 268 11.08 24.40 24.74
C LEU A 268 11.77 23.33 23.87
N ILE A 269 13.06 23.11 24.04
CA ILE A 269 13.79 22.05 23.31
C ILE A 269 13.26 20.67 23.70
N ALA A 270 13.04 20.42 24.99
CA ALA A 270 12.48 19.17 25.45
C ALA A 270 11.07 18.93 24.89
N LEU A 271 10.23 19.97 24.83
CA LEU A 271 8.89 19.96 24.26
C LEU A 271 8.91 19.54 22.77
N GLU A 272 9.85 20.06 22.01
CA GLU A 272 10.04 19.66 20.61
C GLU A 272 10.45 18.19 20.46
N LEU A 273 11.16 17.64 21.44
CA LEU A 273 11.63 16.26 21.43
C LEU A 273 10.57 15.25 21.91
N VAL A 274 9.49 15.70 22.57
CA VAL A 274 8.41 14.82 23.07
C VAL A 274 7.82 13.91 22.00
N GLN A 275 7.80 14.33 20.75
CA GLN A 275 7.20 13.59 19.61
C GLN A 275 8.20 13.22 18.51
N ALA A 276 9.49 13.24 18.80
CA ALA A 276 10.53 13.18 17.77
C ALA A 276 10.68 11.83 17.05
N ASP A 277 10.10 10.73 17.54
CA ASP A 277 10.28 9.41 16.91
C ASP A 277 8.94 8.70 16.63
N LYS A 278 8.64 8.53 15.33
CA LYS A 278 7.54 7.69 14.78
C LYS A 278 6.15 7.85 15.44
N GLY A 279 5.85 9.05 15.95
CA GLY A 279 4.54 9.34 16.54
C GLY A 279 4.31 8.73 17.93
N LYS A 280 5.33 8.19 18.56
CA LYS A 280 5.28 7.80 19.97
C LYS A 280 5.77 8.94 20.85
N MET A 281 5.02 9.24 21.89
CA MET A 281 5.38 10.21 22.89
C MET A 281 6.56 9.68 23.73
N ASP A 282 7.64 10.48 23.81
CA ASP A 282 8.74 10.22 24.75
C ASP A 282 8.36 10.76 26.13
N LYS A 283 7.96 9.87 27.02
CA LYS A 283 7.57 10.23 28.38
C LYS A 283 8.72 10.87 29.17
N ALA A 284 9.96 10.42 28.99
CA ALA A 284 11.09 10.97 29.70
C ALA A 284 11.35 12.42 29.28
N MET A 285 11.22 12.73 27.99
CA MET A 285 11.30 14.11 27.50
C MET A 285 10.15 14.98 27.98
N ALA A 286 8.93 14.42 28.05
CA ALA A 286 7.78 15.13 28.62
C ALA A 286 7.98 15.48 30.11
N ASP A 287 8.49 14.55 30.90
CA ASP A 287 8.79 14.79 32.31
C ASP A 287 9.89 15.84 32.49
N ARG A 288 10.94 15.83 31.65
CA ARG A 288 12.01 16.84 31.64
C ARG A 288 11.46 18.23 31.26
N ALA A 289 10.63 18.31 30.21
CA ALA A 289 9.98 19.55 29.82
C ALA A 289 9.12 20.13 30.94
N ALA A 290 8.30 19.25 31.59
CA ALA A 290 7.45 19.65 32.72
C ALA A 290 8.27 20.23 33.86
N ALA A 291 9.35 19.59 34.28
CA ALA A 291 10.23 20.05 35.35
C ALA A 291 10.87 21.41 35.04
N LEU A 292 11.34 21.59 33.79
CA LEU A 292 11.95 22.83 33.34
C LEU A 292 10.94 23.98 33.26
N PHE A 293 9.77 23.77 32.68
CA PHE A 293 8.73 24.81 32.69
C PHE A 293 8.24 25.13 34.08
N GLN A 294 8.14 24.15 34.98
CA GLN A 294 7.80 24.42 36.36
C GLN A 294 8.83 25.32 37.05
N LYS A 295 10.13 25.13 36.79
CA LYS A 295 11.18 26.04 37.28
C LYS A 295 11.00 27.44 36.71
N GLY A 296 10.81 27.56 35.38
CA GLY A 296 10.59 28.86 34.75
C GLY A 296 9.39 29.62 35.26
N ARG A 297 8.31 28.92 35.73
CA ARG A 297 7.12 29.53 36.32
C ARG A 297 7.31 30.00 37.74
N THR A 298 8.13 29.31 38.54
CA THR A 298 8.24 29.52 39.99
C THR A 298 9.42 30.35 40.45
N LEU A 299 10.50 30.41 39.61
CA LEU A 299 11.71 31.16 39.96
C LEU A 299 11.40 32.65 40.15
N PRO A 300 12.02 33.31 41.15
CA PRO A 300 11.97 34.76 41.28
C PRO A 300 12.67 35.43 40.09
N ASP A 301 12.36 36.65 39.79
CA ASP A 301 12.96 37.47 38.72
C ASP A 301 12.93 36.82 37.33
N ALA A 302 12.02 35.90 37.07
CA ALA A 302 11.85 35.23 35.80
C ALA A 302 11.41 36.18 34.66
N GLY A 303 10.86 37.38 35.00
CA GLY A 303 10.47 38.40 34.03
C GLY A 303 9.55 37.82 32.92
N LYS A 304 9.90 38.14 31.67
CA LYS A 304 9.18 37.63 30.48
C LYS A 304 9.18 36.11 30.36
N PHE A 305 10.20 35.45 30.88
CA PHE A 305 10.32 33.98 30.79
C PHE A 305 9.24 33.25 31.60
N ARG A 306 8.62 33.88 32.60
CA ARG A 306 7.50 33.29 33.36
C ARG A 306 6.31 33.03 32.46
N ALA A 307 5.92 33.99 31.65
CA ALA A 307 4.81 33.84 30.72
C ALA A 307 5.11 32.78 29.67
N ILE A 308 6.33 32.74 29.10
CA ILE A 308 6.75 31.72 28.13
C ILE A 308 6.72 30.33 28.76
N ALA A 309 7.16 30.19 30.01
CA ALA A 309 7.09 28.93 30.76
C ALA A 309 5.64 28.47 30.99
N GLN A 310 4.73 29.40 31.28
CA GLN A 310 3.30 29.11 31.47
C GLN A 310 2.69 28.56 30.16
N VAL A 311 2.90 29.24 29.04
CA VAL A 311 2.45 28.82 27.73
C VAL A 311 3.07 27.47 27.34
N GLY A 312 4.38 27.32 27.48
CA GLY A 312 5.10 26.08 27.20
C GLY A 312 4.56 24.89 27.99
N PHE A 313 4.21 25.13 29.27
CA PHE A 313 3.60 24.09 30.12
C PHE A 313 2.19 23.72 29.61
N ARG A 314 1.37 24.67 29.18
CA ARG A 314 0.05 24.40 28.58
C ARG A 314 0.19 23.67 27.24
N ARG A 315 1.17 24.02 26.40
CA ARG A 315 1.49 23.28 25.19
C ARG A 315 1.84 21.81 25.51
N LEU A 316 2.67 21.59 26.54
CA LEU A 316 3.03 20.25 26.97
C LEU A 316 1.80 19.46 27.43
N GLN A 317 0.95 20.05 28.26
CA GLN A 317 -0.31 19.42 28.70
C GLN A 317 -1.19 19.04 27.52
N TYR A 318 -1.28 19.91 26.52
CA TYR A 318 -2.04 19.63 25.31
C TYR A 318 -1.41 18.47 24.50
N GLN A 319 -0.09 18.51 24.25
CA GLN A 319 0.61 17.48 23.51
C GLN A 319 0.58 16.10 24.18
N THR A 320 0.57 16.08 25.51
CA THR A 320 0.51 14.84 26.30
C THR A 320 -0.91 14.36 26.61
N GLY A 321 -1.94 15.01 26.05
CA GLY A 321 -3.33 14.64 26.22
C GLY A 321 -3.94 14.99 27.58
N GLN A 322 -3.25 15.83 28.39
CA GLN A 322 -3.73 16.27 29.72
C GLN A 322 -4.74 17.42 29.61
N TYR A 323 -5.75 17.26 28.73
CA TYR A 323 -6.73 18.29 28.39
C TYR A 323 -7.51 18.80 29.57
N ALA A 324 -8.04 17.88 30.42
CA ALA A 324 -8.83 18.24 31.59
C ALA A 324 -8.00 19.07 32.59
N GLN A 325 -6.71 18.73 32.77
CA GLN A 325 -5.82 19.49 33.65
C GLN A 325 -5.52 20.88 33.09
N LEU A 326 -5.29 20.98 31.77
CA LEU A 326 -5.11 22.26 31.10
C LEU A 326 -6.32 23.18 31.36
N LEU A 327 -7.51 22.65 31.16
CA LEU A 327 -8.77 23.39 31.35
C LEU A 327 -9.02 23.82 32.81
N ALA A 328 -8.62 23.01 33.79
CA ALA A 328 -8.73 23.33 35.18
C ALA A 328 -7.81 24.50 35.60
N ASP A 329 -6.70 24.64 34.94
CA ASP A 329 -5.62 25.56 35.33
C ASP A 329 -5.60 26.88 34.55
N TYR A 330 -5.93 26.86 33.24
CA TYR A 330 -5.73 28.04 32.39
C TYR A 330 -6.48 29.28 32.86
N ARG A 331 -7.71 29.14 33.37
CA ARG A 331 -8.55 30.26 33.82
C ARG A 331 -7.94 31.03 34.97
N LYS A 332 -7.18 30.35 35.85
CA LYS A 332 -6.53 30.96 37.03
C LYS A 332 -5.40 31.88 36.67
N GLU A 333 -4.80 31.67 35.51
CA GLU A 333 -3.57 32.31 35.06
C GLU A 333 -3.79 33.29 33.89
N LEU A 334 -4.90 33.16 33.16
CA LEU A 334 -5.13 33.84 31.87
C LEU A 334 -4.97 35.35 31.96
N ASP A 335 -5.62 36.00 32.94
CA ASP A 335 -5.62 37.46 33.09
C ASP A 335 -4.25 38.04 33.53
N LYS A 336 -3.34 37.18 33.99
CA LYS A 336 -1.99 37.56 34.40
C LYS A 336 -0.98 37.45 33.27
N LEU A 337 -1.40 36.91 32.13
CA LEU A 337 -0.55 36.74 30.97
C LEU A 337 -0.58 37.99 30.08
N PRO A 338 0.51 38.30 29.38
CA PRO A 338 0.49 39.24 28.27
C PRO A 338 -0.55 38.85 27.23
N GLU A 339 -1.12 39.82 26.55
CA GLU A 339 -2.17 39.61 25.56
C GLU A 339 -1.83 38.53 24.49
N ALA A 340 -0.59 38.56 24.02
CA ALA A 340 -0.09 37.54 23.10
C ALA A 340 -0.19 36.10 23.65
N ALA A 341 0.17 35.95 24.92
CA ALA A 341 0.11 34.66 25.61
C ALA A 341 -1.32 34.24 25.95
N GLN A 342 -2.23 35.20 26.18
CA GLN A 342 -3.65 34.93 26.41
C GLN A 342 -4.30 34.28 25.18
N ALA A 343 -4.08 34.82 24.00
CA ALA A 343 -4.65 34.29 22.75
C ALA A 343 -4.22 32.83 22.53
N GLU A 344 -2.94 32.54 22.73
CA GLU A 344 -2.41 31.18 22.57
C GLU A 344 -2.98 30.20 23.61
N VAL A 345 -3.03 30.58 24.89
CA VAL A 345 -3.58 29.71 25.92
C VAL A 345 -5.06 29.44 25.71
N LEU A 346 -5.82 30.45 25.25
CA LEU A 346 -7.21 30.27 24.85
C LEU A 346 -7.35 29.29 23.67
N LEU A 347 -6.47 29.37 22.71
CA LEU A 347 -6.48 28.44 21.57
C LEU A 347 -6.21 26.99 22.01
N LEU A 348 -5.25 26.80 22.91
CA LEU A 348 -4.95 25.48 23.49
C LEU A 348 -6.15 24.97 24.32
N ALA A 349 -6.83 25.86 25.06
CA ALA A 349 -8.03 25.51 25.82
C ALA A 349 -9.20 25.13 24.90
N ALA A 350 -9.46 25.92 23.87
CA ALA A 350 -10.48 25.61 22.86
C ALA A 350 -10.25 24.27 22.17
N ASN A 351 -9.01 24.04 21.76
CA ASN A 351 -8.61 22.76 21.17
C ASN A 351 -8.76 21.59 22.17
N SER A 352 -8.51 21.82 23.46
CA SER A 352 -8.69 20.81 24.51
C SER A 352 -10.16 20.47 24.74
N GLU A 353 -11.06 21.46 24.75
CA GLU A 353 -12.51 21.23 24.82
C GLU A 353 -12.98 20.37 23.62
N ARG A 354 -12.51 20.70 22.45
CA ARG A 354 -12.82 19.92 21.24
C ARG A 354 -12.35 18.47 21.34
N GLN A 355 -11.14 18.23 21.87
CA GLN A 355 -10.59 16.87 22.05
C GLN A 355 -11.40 16.06 23.07
N LEU A 356 -11.97 16.71 24.07
CA LEU A 356 -12.84 16.09 25.06
C LEU A 356 -14.29 15.87 24.57
N GLY A 357 -14.62 16.30 23.35
CA GLY A 357 -15.95 16.16 22.77
C GLY A 357 -16.93 17.24 23.24
N HIS A 358 -16.44 18.41 23.60
CA HIS A 358 -17.22 19.58 24.04
C HIS A 358 -17.22 20.66 22.93
N PRO A 359 -17.91 20.44 21.78
CA PRO A 359 -17.83 21.34 20.64
C PRO A 359 -18.40 22.73 20.88
N LYS A 360 -19.41 22.88 21.79
CA LYS A 360 -20.02 24.17 22.10
C LYS A 360 -19.08 25.04 22.92
N GLU A 361 -18.44 24.46 23.91
CA GLU A 361 -17.42 25.11 24.73
C GLU A 361 -16.20 25.53 23.89
N ALA A 362 -15.73 24.65 23.00
CA ALA A 362 -14.69 24.97 22.04
C ALA A 362 -15.07 26.15 21.14
N GLU A 363 -16.30 26.16 20.64
CA GLU A 363 -16.82 27.24 19.78
C GLU A 363 -16.83 28.59 20.51
N THR A 364 -17.26 28.59 21.76
CA THR A 364 -17.24 29.78 22.58
C THR A 364 -15.85 30.37 22.74
N LEU A 365 -14.84 29.51 22.93
CA LEU A 365 -13.46 29.95 23.09
C LEU A 365 -12.85 30.41 21.78
N TYR A 366 -13.11 29.71 20.65
CA TYR A 366 -12.68 30.18 19.34
C TYR A 366 -13.30 31.54 19.00
N HIS A 367 -14.58 31.74 19.26
CA HIS A 367 -15.21 33.02 19.04
C HIS A 367 -14.62 34.12 19.92
N GLN A 368 -14.30 33.82 21.18
CA GLN A 368 -13.59 34.76 22.07
C GLN A 368 -12.23 35.18 21.46
N ILE A 369 -11.49 34.25 20.87
CA ILE A 369 -10.18 34.54 20.28
C ILE A 369 -10.35 35.44 19.05
N THR A 370 -11.26 35.07 18.13
CA THR A 370 -11.48 35.82 16.88
C THR A 370 -12.04 37.22 17.11
N THR A 371 -12.80 37.41 18.22
CA THR A 371 -13.37 38.70 18.58
C THR A 371 -12.40 39.61 19.34
N LYS A 372 -11.68 39.04 20.31
CA LYS A 372 -10.81 39.81 21.22
C LYS A 372 -9.43 40.08 20.63
N TYR A 373 -8.94 39.18 19.75
CA TYR A 373 -7.56 39.21 19.21
C TYR A 373 -7.54 39.10 17.67
N PRO A 374 -8.37 39.86 16.91
CA PRO A 374 -8.57 39.63 15.49
C PRO A 374 -7.30 39.68 14.63
N ASP A 375 -6.33 40.51 15.04
CA ASP A 375 -5.08 40.71 14.29
C ASP A 375 -3.98 39.69 14.64
N ARG A 376 -4.27 38.73 15.48
CA ARG A 376 -3.32 37.71 15.91
C ARG A 376 -3.38 36.46 15.03
N GLU A 377 -2.23 35.77 14.90
CA GLU A 377 -2.18 34.48 14.21
C GLU A 377 -3.09 33.44 14.84
N GLU A 378 -3.20 33.49 16.19
CA GLU A 378 -4.10 32.62 16.93
C GLU A 378 -5.57 32.80 16.56
N ALA A 379 -5.99 34.00 16.15
CA ALA A 379 -7.34 34.27 15.65
C ALA A 379 -7.55 33.63 14.26
N LYS A 380 -6.56 33.69 13.40
CA LYS A 380 -6.61 33.02 12.10
C LYS A 380 -6.73 31.50 12.27
N ASP A 381 -5.96 30.95 13.21
CA ASP A 381 -6.04 29.54 13.57
C ASP A 381 -7.40 29.18 14.18
N ALA A 382 -7.89 30.00 15.13
CA ALA A 382 -9.20 29.79 15.75
C ALA A 382 -10.34 29.79 14.72
N ALA A 383 -10.33 30.74 13.79
CA ALA A 383 -11.31 30.80 12.71
C ALA A 383 -11.31 29.52 11.86
N TYR A 384 -10.14 28.97 11.57
CA TYR A 384 -10.05 27.68 10.86
C TYR A 384 -10.49 26.50 11.75
N GLN A 385 -10.16 26.51 13.05
CA GLN A 385 -10.62 25.46 13.97
C GLN A 385 -12.13 25.47 14.17
N GLN A 386 -12.81 26.61 14.07
CA GLN A 386 -14.26 26.71 14.03
C GLN A 386 -14.82 25.90 12.86
N LEU A 387 -14.20 25.97 11.66
CA LEU A 387 -14.62 25.14 10.52
C LEU A 387 -14.47 23.64 10.82
N ILE A 388 -13.37 23.22 11.47
CA ILE A 388 -13.18 21.82 11.86
C ILE A 388 -14.24 21.40 12.88
N ASN A 389 -14.60 22.31 13.80
CA ASN A 389 -15.63 22.05 14.79
C ASN A 389 -17.01 21.87 14.12
N VAL A 390 -17.36 22.74 13.17
CA VAL A 390 -18.56 22.61 12.33
C VAL A 390 -18.54 21.31 11.52
N TYR A 391 -17.41 20.96 10.91
CA TYR A 391 -17.28 19.70 10.16
C TYR A 391 -17.57 18.45 10.98
N ASN A 392 -17.20 18.46 12.26
CA ASN A 392 -17.40 17.32 13.16
C ASN A 392 -18.80 17.31 13.80
N SER A 393 -19.39 18.47 14.07
CA SER A 393 -20.66 18.60 14.79
C SER A 393 -21.88 18.74 13.86
N ASP A 394 -21.74 19.52 12.80
CA ASP A 394 -22.78 19.75 11.79
C ASP A 394 -22.16 19.87 10.39
N PRO A 395 -21.82 18.74 9.76
CA PRO A 395 -21.25 18.76 8.42
C PRO A 395 -22.14 19.42 7.35
N SER A 396 -23.44 19.55 7.61
CA SER A 396 -24.37 20.18 6.65
C SER A 396 -24.18 21.69 6.58
N ALA A 397 -23.81 22.33 7.67
CA ALA A 397 -23.53 23.76 7.74
C ALA A 397 -22.12 24.14 7.21
N LEU A 398 -21.24 23.17 7.01
CA LEU A 398 -19.83 23.44 6.72
C LEU A 398 -19.62 24.24 5.43
N SER A 399 -20.40 23.95 4.38
CA SER A 399 -20.23 24.65 3.10
C SER A 399 -20.42 26.15 3.26
N ALA A 400 -21.51 26.56 3.91
CA ALA A 400 -21.79 27.96 4.20
C ALA A 400 -20.74 28.59 5.13
N ALA A 401 -20.31 27.85 6.15
CA ALA A 401 -19.29 28.32 7.08
C ALA A 401 -17.95 28.57 6.37
N VAL A 402 -17.53 27.68 5.46
CA VAL A 402 -16.30 27.88 4.67
C VAL A 402 -16.43 29.07 3.74
N ASP A 403 -17.58 29.24 3.07
CA ASP A 403 -17.79 30.39 2.19
C ASP A 403 -17.73 31.71 2.96
N GLN A 404 -18.32 31.76 4.15
CA GLN A 404 -18.22 32.92 5.06
C GLN A 404 -16.75 33.13 5.52
N PHE A 405 -16.05 32.07 5.90
CA PHE A 405 -14.64 32.14 6.30
C PHE A 405 -13.77 32.74 5.20
N LEU A 406 -13.92 32.28 3.96
CA LEU A 406 -13.17 32.79 2.82
C LEU A 406 -13.51 34.24 2.48
N ALA A 407 -14.77 34.64 2.66
CA ALA A 407 -15.19 36.02 2.45
C ALA A 407 -14.64 36.98 3.49
N THR A 408 -14.58 36.55 4.75
CA THR A 408 -14.11 37.38 5.88
C THR A 408 -12.59 37.32 6.06
N ASN A 409 -11.92 36.30 5.56
CA ASN A 409 -10.48 36.08 5.71
C ASN A 409 -9.81 35.77 4.36
N PRO A 410 -9.86 36.68 3.37
CA PRO A 410 -9.44 36.37 1.99
C PRO A 410 -7.93 36.09 1.84
N THR A 411 -7.13 36.58 2.77
CA THR A 411 -5.65 36.38 2.78
C THR A 411 -5.18 35.38 3.83
N ASN A 412 -6.11 34.60 4.39
CA ASN A 412 -5.73 33.59 5.39
C ASN A 412 -4.93 32.49 4.72
N GLU A 413 -3.76 32.18 5.25
CA GLU A 413 -2.89 31.10 4.76
C GLU A 413 -3.56 29.71 4.78
N ARG A 414 -4.68 29.56 5.53
CA ARG A 414 -5.45 28.32 5.61
C ARG A 414 -6.64 28.29 4.63
N ALA A 415 -6.76 29.26 3.72
CA ALA A 415 -7.86 29.31 2.75
C ALA A 415 -7.96 28.01 1.93
N ASP A 416 -6.83 27.50 1.44
CA ASP A 416 -6.81 26.24 0.69
C ASP A 416 -7.12 25.02 1.56
N GLN A 417 -6.75 25.04 2.85
CA GLN A 417 -7.13 24.00 3.80
C GLN A 417 -8.64 24.04 4.08
N ALA A 418 -9.25 25.23 4.17
CA ALA A 418 -10.69 25.39 4.32
C ALA A 418 -11.44 24.88 3.08
N LYS A 419 -10.97 25.21 1.89
CA LYS A 419 -11.52 24.64 0.63
C LYS A 419 -11.40 23.12 0.60
N LEU A 420 -10.27 22.58 1.05
CA LEU A 420 -10.09 21.13 1.15
C LEU A 420 -11.12 20.50 2.10
N LEU A 421 -11.35 21.11 3.25
CA LEU A 421 -12.34 20.65 4.22
C LEU A 421 -13.76 20.66 3.64
N LYS A 422 -14.12 21.70 2.88
CA LYS A 422 -15.39 21.79 2.14
C LYS A 422 -15.48 20.68 1.10
N ALA A 423 -14.42 20.46 0.32
CA ALA A 423 -14.39 19.40 -0.70
C ALA A 423 -14.59 18.01 -0.08
N GLU A 424 -13.97 17.77 1.09
CA GLU A 424 -14.13 16.53 1.87
C GLU A 424 -15.58 16.31 2.33
N ALA A 425 -16.22 17.37 2.83
CA ALA A 425 -17.62 17.29 3.25
C ALA A 425 -18.54 17.01 2.07
N LEU A 426 -18.37 17.71 0.96
CA LEU A 426 -19.12 17.48 -0.28
C LEU A 426 -18.92 16.06 -0.81
N TYR A 427 -17.70 15.55 -0.77
CA TYR A 427 -17.40 14.16 -1.14
C TYR A 427 -18.17 13.16 -0.26
N LYS A 428 -18.17 13.36 1.06
CA LYS A 428 -18.94 12.52 2.00
C LYS A 428 -20.46 12.61 1.78
N GLN A 429 -20.95 13.78 1.44
CA GLN A 429 -22.37 14.03 1.08
C GLN A 429 -22.73 13.50 -0.31
N ARG A 430 -21.77 12.91 -1.03
CA ARG A 430 -21.89 12.41 -2.42
C ARG A 430 -22.16 13.52 -3.46
N SER A 431 -21.91 14.78 -3.14
CA SER A 431 -21.91 15.90 -4.09
C SER A 431 -20.59 15.90 -4.88
N TYR A 432 -20.40 14.85 -5.66
CA TYR A 432 -19.10 14.58 -6.30
C TYR A 432 -18.72 15.63 -7.35
N THR A 433 -19.67 16.25 -8.00
CA THR A 433 -19.40 17.30 -9.00
C THR A 433 -18.83 18.55 -8.34
N ASP A 434 -19.43 18.99 -7.23
CA ASP A 434 -18.97 20.18 -6.51
C ASP A 434 -17.65 19.92 -5.80
N ALA A 435 -17.51 18.71 -5.23
CA ALA A 435 -16.24 18.26 -4.67
C ALA A 435 -15.11 18.24 -5.72
N ALA A 436 -15.40 17.77 -6.93
CA ALA A 436 -14.44 17.75 -8.03
C ALA A 436 -13.95 19.14 -8.43
N SER A 437 -14.85 20.14 -8.46
CA SER A 437 -14.49 21.53 -8.75
C SER A 437 -13.45 22.04 -7.74
N LEU A 438 -13.73 21.88 -6.45
CA LEU A 438 -12.82 22.32 -5.39
C LEU A 438 -11.50 21.55 -5.39
N TYR A 439 -11.52 20.22 -5.53
CA TYR A 439 -10.29 19.44 -5.65
C TYR A 439 -9.46 19.83 -6.88
N GLY A 440 -10.15 20.21 -7.97
CA GLY A 440 -9.50 20.73 -9.18
C GLY A 440 -8.72 22.02 -8.94
N GLU A 441 -9.32 22.98 -8.22
CA GLU A 441 -8.68 24.24 -7.83
C GLU A 441 -7.44 23.99 -6.95
N LEU A 442 -7.54 23.02 -6.05
CA LEU A 442 -6.47 22.72 -5.09
C LEU A 442 -5.22 22.09 -5.71
N ARG A 443 -5.24 21.73 -7.00
CA ARG A 443 -4.03 21.20 -7.68
C ARG A 443 -2.87 22.21 -7.72
N ALA A 444 -3.17 23.49 -7.83
CA ALA A 444 -2.18 24.57 -7.91
C ALA A 444 -2.04 25.36 -6.59
N SER A 445 -2.57 24.84 -5.48
CA SER A 445 -2.63 25.50 -4.20
C SER A 445 -1.29 25.43 -3.43
N GLU A 446 -1.14 26.26 -2.39
CA GLU A 446 -0.02 26.26 -1.47
C GLU A 446 -0.09 25.15 -0.40
N LEU A 447 -1.00 24.19 -0.54
CA LEU A 447 -1.08 23.04 0.34
C LEU A 447 0.22 22.23 0.30
N SER A 448 0.51 21.56 1.41
CA SER A 448 1.64 20.64 1.48
C SER A 448 1.55 19.57 0.36
N PRO A 449 2.69 19.06 -0.14
CA PRO A 449 2.68 18.04 -1.20
C PRO A 449 1.77 16.84 -0.90
N ARG A 450 1.70 16.45 0.37
CA ARG A 450 0.81 15.36 0.83
C ARG A 450 -0.67 15.70 0.64
N LEU A 451 -1.11 16.90 1.02
CA LEU A 451 -2.50 17.32 0.89
C LEU A 451 -2.91 17.54 -0.57
N ARG A 452 -2.00 18.09 -1.38
CA ARG A 452 -2.21 18.19 -2.83
C ARG A 452 -2.34 16.81 -3.49
N ALA A 453 -1.52 15.84 -3.08
CA ALA A 453 -1.64 14.47 -3.57
C ALA A 453 -3.00 13.86 -3.19
N GLU A 454 -3.45 14.07 -1.95
CA GLU A 454 -4.77 13.59 -1.50
C GLU A 454 -5.91 14.24 -2.29
N ALA A 455 -5.88 15.56 -2.49
CA ALA A 455 -6.86 16.29 -3.27
C ALA A 455 -6.90 15.81 -4.73
N ALA A 456 -5.73 15.67 -5.36
CA ALA A 456 -5.63 15.19 -6.74
C ALA A 456 -6.14 13.75 -6.90
N TYR A 457 -5.86 12.87 -5.94
CA TYR A 457 -6.39 11.52 -5.95
C TYR A 457 -7.91 11.49 -5.81
N LYS A 458 -8.47 12.29 -4.89
CA LYS A 458 -9.92 12.38 -4.68
C LYS A 458 -10.65 13.03 -5.85
N LEU A 459 -10.02 13.97 -6.55
CA LEU A 459 -10.53 14.47 -7.82
C LEU A 459 -10.79 13.34 -8.81
N GLY A 460 -9.82 12.45 -8.98
CA GLY A 460 -9.98 11.25 -9.81
C GLY A 460 -11.14 10.36 -9.34
N LEU A 461 -11.26 10.15 -8.02
CA LEU A 461 -12.38 9.37 -7.46
C LEU A 461 -13.74 10.05 -7.67
N CYS A 462 -13.84 11.38 -7.61
CA CYS A 462 -15.06 12.12 -7.94
C CYS A 462 -15.48 11.85 -9.38
N HIS A 463 -14.54 11.91 -10.32
CA HIS A 463 -14.82 11.60 -11.72
C HIS A 463 -15.23 10.13 -11.93
N VAL A 464 -14.69 9.19 -11.14
CA VAL A 464 -15.16 7.80 -11.15
C VAL A 464 -16.64 7.72 -10.74
N GLN A 465 -17.01 8.40 -9.63
CA GLN A 465 -18.39 8.39 -9.14
C GLN A 465 -19.38 9.06 -10.08
N THR A 466 -18.96 10.11 -10.77
CA THR A 466 -19.78 10.82 -11.77
C THR A 466 -19.73 10.16 -13.17
N LYS A 467 -19.00 9.06 -13.32
CA LYS A 467 -18.79 8.36 -14.61
C LYS A 467 -18.20 9.26 -15.70
N ASN A 468 -17.45 10.26 -15.32
CA ASN A 468 -16.76 11.16 -16.24
C ASN A 468 -15.42 10.54 -16.69
N ILE A 469 -15.46 9.65 -17.68
CA ILE A 469 -14.31 8.90 -18.13
C ILE A 469 -13.11 9.79 -18.54
N PRO A 470 -13.29 10.86 -19.33
CA PRO A 470 -12.19 11.78 -19.65
C PRO A 470 -11.57 12.40 -18.38
N GLY A 471 -12.40 12.83 -17.43
CA GLY A 471 -11.95 13.40 -16.17
C GLY A 471 -11.17 12.41 -15.32
N VAL A 472 -11.56 11.12 -15.29
CA VAL A 472 -10.81 10.05 -14.63
C VAL A 472 -9.41 9.94 -15.21
N ILE A 473 -9.30 9.87 -16.53
CA ILE A 473 -8.02 9.74 -17.23
C ILE A 473 -7.13 10.95 -16.96
N GLU A 474 -7.66 12.17 -17.09
CA GLU A 474 -6.91 13.39 -16.84
C GLU A 474 -6.41 13.48 -15.40
N ALA A 475 -7.32 13.33 -14.44
CA ALA A 475 -7.00 13.49 -13.02
C ALA A 475 -5.96 12.46 -12.53
N PHE A 476 -6.11 11.18 -12.88
CA PHE A 476 -5.13 10.17 -12.50
C PHE A 476 -3.84 10.27 -13.30
N THR A 477 -3.85 10.79 -14.53
CA THR A 477 -2.61 11.08 -15.26
C THR A 477 -1.80 12.16 -14.54
N TYR A 478 -2.45 13.26 -14.16
CA TYR A 478 -1.81 14.30 -13.36
C TYR A 478 -1.28 13.73 -12.04
N TYR A 479 -2.11 12.97 -11.32
CA TYR A 479 -1.73 12.37 -10.04
C TYR A 479 -0.47 11.50 -10.15
N LEU A 480 -0.47 10.57 -11.12
CA LEU A 480 0.62 9.62 -11.32
C LEU A 480 1.93 10.28 -11.76
N GLN A 481 1.86 11.39 -12.49
CA GLN A 481 3.03 12.15 -12.93
C GLN A 481 3.59 13.04 -11.81
N THR A 482 2.72 13.64 -11.00
CA THR A 482 3.10 14.64 -10.01
C THR A 482 3.50 14.03 -8.66
N PHE A 483 2.90 12.88 -8.30
CA PHE A 483 3.07 12.23 -6.99
C PHE A 483 3.46 10.76 -7.09
N PRO A 484 4.62 10.44 -7.72
CA PRO A 484 5.01 9.06 -8.06
C PRO A 484 5.28 8.13 -6.86
N ASP A 485 5.49 8.69 -5.67
CA ASP A 485 5.91 7.93 -4.48
C ASP A 485 4.78 7.73 -3.45
N THR A 486 3.53 7.96 -3.85
CA THR A 486 2.39 7.81 -2.94
C THR A 486 1.88 6.36 -2.90
N PRO A 487 1.34 5.91 -1.75
CA PRO A 487 0.86 4.53 -1.61
C PRO A 487 -0.38 4.21 -2.47
N GLN A 488 -1.09 5.21 -2.97
CA GLN A 488 -2.29 5.07 -3.80
C GLN A 488 -1.98 4.85 -5.29
N ILE A 489 -0.73 4.80 -5.70
CA ILE A 489 -0.33 4.58 -7.11
C ILE A 489 -1.00 3.35 -7.72
N PRO A 490 -1.01 2.17 -7.09
CA PRO A 490 -1.67 1.00 -7.69
C PRO A 490 -3.17 1.21 -7.90
N ALA A 491 -3.84 1.84 -6.95
CA ALA A 491 -5.27 2.14 -7.04
C ALA A 491 -5.56 3.17 -8.16
N ALA A 492 -4.75 4.22 -8.28
CA ALA A 492 -4.87 5.21 -9.34
C ALA A 492 -4.66 4.59 -10.73
N LEU A 493 -3.63 3.73 -10.89
CA LEU A 493 -3.39 2.98 -12.12
C LEU A 493 -4.57 2.05 -12.46
N ALA A 494 -5.13 1.36 -11.46
CA ALA A 494 -6.27 0.47 -11.68
C ALA A 494 -7.52 1.22 -12.14
N GLN A 495 -7.83 2.37 -11.53
CA GLN A 495 -8.95 3.21 -11.94
C GLN A 495 -8.75 3.81 -13.34
N ARG A 496 -7.54 4.26 -13.66
CA ARG A 496 -7.21 4.79 -14.99
C ARG A 496 -7.25 3.69 -16.05
N ALA A 497 -6.76 2.51 -15.74
CA ALA A 497 -6.85 1.35 -16.63
C ALA A 497 -8.31 0.97 -16.94
N LEU A 498 -9.18 1.00 -15.93
CA LEU A 498 -10.61 0.78 -16.13
C LEU A 498 -11.26 1.86 -17.01
N ALA A 499 -10.88 3.13 -16.82
CA ALA A 499 -11.34 4.22 -17.65
C ALA A 499 -10.84 4.09 -19.11
N TYR A 500 -9.62 3.65 -19.31
CA TYR A 500 -9.09 3.34 -20.65
C TYR A 500 -9.80 2.15 -21.29
N GLU A 501 -10.15 1.13 -20.53
CA GLU A 501 -10.94 0.00 -21.04
C GLU A 501 -12.32 0.48 -21.51
N GLN A 502 -13.02 1.26 -20.69
CA GLN A 502 -14.34 1.80 -21.02
C GLN A 502 -14.30 2.74 -22.26
N SER A 503 -13.19 3.44 -22.48
CA SER A 503 -12.95 4.24 -23.69
C SER A 503 -12.37 3.44 -24.86
N LYS A 504 -12.24 2.12 -24.71
CA LYS A 504 -11.65 1.18 -25.69
C LYS A 504 -10.18 1.48 -26.01
N ASN A 505 -9.47 2.21 -25.17
CA ASN A 505 -8.04 2.40 -25.28
C ASN A 505 -7.29 1.26 -24.57
N TYR A 506 -7.43 0.07 -25.14
CA TYR A 506 -6.91 -1.17 -24.55
C TYR A 506 -5.39 -1.17 -24.35
N THR A 507 -4.64 -0.54 -25.26
CA THR A 507 -3.18 -0.44 -25.13
C THR A 507 -2.75 0.33 -23.90
N ALA A 508 -3.37 1.49 -23.64
CA ALA A 508 -3.10 2.27 -22.43
C ALA A 508 -3.53 1.53 -21.16
N ALA A 509 -4.71 0.88 -21.19
CA ALA A 509 -5.18 0.08 -20.07
C ALA A 509 -4.20 -1.04 -19.72
N VAL A 510 -3.76 -1.83 -20.69
CA VAL A 510 -2.79 -2.92 -20.47
C VAL A 510 -1.45 -2.39 -19.97
N THR A 511 -1.03 -1.21 -20.41
CA THR A 511 0.20 -0.56 -19.91
C THR A 511 0.12 -0.28 -18.42
N ASP A 512 -0.97 0.34 -17.95
CA ASP A 512 -1.17 0.63 -16.52
C ASP A 512 -1.24 -0.65 -15.69
N LEU A 513 -1.97 -1.66 -16.18
CA LEU A 513 -2.07 -2.96 -15.52
C LEU A 513 -0.72 -3.66 -15.42
N ASN A 514 0.11 -3.57 -16.46
CA ASN A 514 1.47 -4.11 -16.43
C ASN A 514 2.35 -3.42 -15.40
N ILE A 515 2.19 -2.11 -15.20
CA ILE A 515 2.92 -1.38 -14.14
C ILE A 515 2.52 -1.92 -12.76
N ILE A 516 1.22 -2.13 -12.51
CA ILE A 516 0.77 -2.73 -11.25
C ILE A 516 1.41 -4.09 -11.04
N LEU A 517 1.35 -4.95 -12.06
CA LEU A 517 1.84 -6.33 -11.98
C LEU A 517 3.36 -6.43 -11.82
N ALA A 518 4.13 -5.50 -12.41
CA ALA A 518 5.58 -5.50 -12.35
C ALA A 518 6.14 -4.83 -11.10
N LYS A 519 5.59 -3.66 -10.71
CA LYS A 519 6.18 -2.83 -9.66
C LYS A 519 5.52 -3.02 -8.28
N TYR A 520 4.28 -3.51 -8.23
CA TYR A 520 3.51 -3.57 -6.99
C TYR A 520 3.01 -5.00 -6.68
N PRO A 521 3.92 -5.95 -6.39
CA PRO A 521 3.57 -7.37 -6.23
C PRO A 521 2.65 -7.65 -5.03
N ARG A 522 2.57 -6.72 -4.07
CA ARG A 522 1.72 -6.84 -2.88
C ARG A 522 0.51 -5.88 -2.89
N ALA A 523 0.24 -5.22 -4.00
CA ALA A 523 -0.90 -4.32 -4.10
C ALA A 523 -2.23 -5.08 -4.01
N TYR A 524 -3.19 -4.48 -3.32
CA TYR A 524 -4.56 -5.01 -3.22
C TYR A 524 -5.21 -5.14 -4.60
N GLU A 525 -4.90 -4.24 -5.51
CA GLU A 525 -5.43 -4.17 -6.87
C GLU A 525 -4.90 -5.25 -7.82
N ARG A 526 -3.91 -6.05 -7.39
CA ARG A 526 -3.21 -7.00 -8.24
C ARG A 526 -4.12 -8.08 -8.82
N GLU A 527 -5.05 -8.61 -8.01
CA GLU A 527 -6.03 -9.61 -8.47
C GLU A 527 -6.95 -9.02 -9.55
N ALA A 528 -7.52 -7.83 -9.28
CA ALA A 528 -8.37 -7.13 -10.22
C ALA A 528 -7.62 -6.73 -11.50
N ALA A 529 -6.35 -6.36 -11.39
CA ALA A 529 -5.50 -6.04 -12.53
C ALA A 529 -5.26 -7.25 -13.44
N LEU A 530 -5.02 -8.43 -12.88
CA LEU A 530 -4.90 -9.67 -13.66
C LEU A 530 -6.21 -10.01 -14.35
N GLN A 531 -7.33 -9.90 -13.65
CA GLN A 531 -8.65 -10.14 -14.22
C GLN A 531 -8.93 -9.20 -15.40
N LEU A 532 -8.82 -7.90 -15.19
CA LEU A 532 -9.08 -6.90 -16.22
C LEU A 532 -8.16 -7.05 -17.42
N LYS A 533 -6.87 -7.29 -17.19
CA LYS A 533 -5.90 -7.54 -18.26
C LYS A 533 -6.27 -8.75 -19.10
N ALA A 534 -6.67 -9.86 -18.48
CA ALA A 534 -7.09 -11.06 -19.20
C ALA A 534 -8.31 -10.79 -20.09
N LEU A 535 -9.31 -10.07 -19.56
CA LEU A 535 -10.53 -9.73 -20.32
C LEU A 535 -10.22 -8.80 -21.49
N ILE A 536 -9.38 -7.78 -21.30
CA ILE A 536 -8.94 -6.87 -22.38
C ILE A 536 -8.21 -7.64 -23.47
N LEU A 537 -7.29 -8.53 -23.10
CA LEU A 537 -6.57 -9.35 -24.06
C LEU A 537 -7.50 -10.26 -24.86
N GLY A 538 -8.56 -10.78 -24.20
CA GLY A 538 -9.61 -11.51 -24.88
C GLY A 538 -10.41 -10.67 -25.87
N GLN A 539 -10.72 -9.43 -25.54
CA GLN A 539 -11.39 -8.48 -26.45
C GLN A 539 -10.51 -8.07 -27.64
N GLN A 540 -9.20 -8.16 -27.51
CA GLN A 540 -8.22 -7.92 -28.57
C GLN A 540 -7.86 -9.16 -29.38
N ASP A 541 -8.61 -10.27 -29.23
CA ASP A 541 -8.34 -11.57 -29.83
C ASP A 541 -6.95 -12.15 -29.47
N ASN A 542 -6.29 -11.60 -28.46
CA ASN A 542 -5.04 -12.15 -27.95
C ASN A 542 -5.33 -13.29 -26.96
N THR A 543 -5.84 -14.38 -27.50
CA THR A 543 -6.26 -15.56 -26.75
C THR A 543 -5.14 -16.15 -25.90
N LYS A 544 -3.91 -16.20 -26.44
CA LYS A 544 -2.74 -16.68 -25.68
C LYS A 544 -2.47 -15.81 -24.45
N GLY A 545 -2.36 -14.50 -24.65
CA GLY A 545 -2.14 -13.56 -23.55
C GLY A 545 -3.24 -13.63 -22.47
N MET A 546 -4.49 -13.79 -22.89
CA MET A 546 -5.63 -13.96 -22.00
C MET A 546 -5.45 -15.21 -21.12
N VAL A 547 -5.19 -16.36 -21.73
CA VAL A 547 -5.01 -17.65 -21.02
C VAL A 547 -3.82 -17.60 -20.08
N ASP A 548 -2.69 -17.07 -20.52
CA ASP A 548 -1.50 -16.96 -19.67
C ASP A 548 -1.74 -16.05 -18.47
N THR A 549 -2.49 -14.95 -18.66
CA THR A 549 -2.87 -14.05 -17.57
C THR A 549 -3.85 -14.72 -16.60
N PHE A 550 -4.84 -15.46 -17.07
CA PHE A 550 -5.74 -16.23 -16.19
C PHE A 550 -5.01 -17.35 -15.45
N ARG A 551 -4.06 -18.03 -16.06
CA ARG A 551 -3.21 -19.00 -15.35
C ARG A 551 -2.38 -18.33 -14.26
N GLN A 552 -1.84 -17.15 -14.53
CA GLN A 552 -1.14 -16.37 -13.51
C GLN A 552 -2.09 -15.99 -12.37
N LEU A 553 -3.29 -15.52 -12.67
CA LEU A 553 -4.31 -15.20 -11.66
C LEU A 553 -4.60 -16.40 -10.76
N LEU A 554 -4.86 -17.56 -11.34
CA LEU A 554 -5.17 -18.77 -10.58
C LEU A 554 -3.99 -19.28 -9.74
N LYS A 555 -2.77 -19.07 -10.22
CA LYS A 555 -1.55 -19.40 -9.47
C LYS A 555 -1.37 -18.51 -8.25
N GLU A 556 -1.58 -17.19 -8.41
CA GLU A 556 -1.39 -16.21 -7.35
C GLU A 556 -2.60 -16.13 -6.41
N PHE A 557 -3.80 -16.30 -6.95
CA PHE A 557 -5.09 -16.18 -6.25
C PHE A 557 -5.98 -17.40 -6.49
N PRO A 558 -5.63 -18.58 -5.95
CA PRO A 558 -6.38 -19.82 -6.21
C PRO A 558 -7.82 -19.80 -5.67
N LYS A 559 -8.12 -18.90 -4.73
CA LYS A 559 -9.46 -18.69 -4.16
C LYS A 559 -10.14 -17.43 -4.70
N SER A 560 -9.67 -16.89 -5.82
CA SER A 560 -10.26 -15.73 -6.47
C SER A 560 -11.76 -15.94 -6.74
N SER A 561 -12.54 -14.90 -6.55
CA SER A 561 -13.97 -14.90 -6.89
C SER A 561 -14.22 -15.13 -8.38
N VAL A 562 -13.22 -14.85 -9.21
CA VAL A 562 -13.26 -15.04 -10.67
C VAL A 562 -12.57 -16.32 -11.15
N ALA A 563 -12.19 -17.21 -10.22
CA ALA A 563 -11.52 -18.46 -10.57
C ALA A 563 -12.36 -19.32 -11.53
N ALA A 564 -13.68 -19.39 -11.33
CA ALA A 564 -14.58 -20.09 -12.23
C ALA A 564 -14.57 -19.50 -13.65
N GLN A 565 -14.58 -18.16 -13.74
CA GLN A 565 -14.48 -17.45 -15.02
C GLN A 565 -13.15 -17.74 -15.72
N ALA A 566 -12.05 -17.65 -14.99
CA ALA A 566 -10.72 -17.93 -15.52
C ALA A 566 -10.64 -19.36 -16.08
N GLN A 567 -11.09 -20.35 -15.32
CA GLN A 567 -11.13 -21.75 -15.76
C GLN A 567 -12.00 -21.96 -16.98
N TYR A 568 -13.15 -21.28 -17.02
CA TYR A 568 -14.04 -21.37 -18.19
C TYR A 568 -13.36 -20.85 -19.46
N TYR A 569 -12.71 -19.69 -19.40
CA TYR A 569 -12.03 -19.15 -20.58
C TYR A 569 -10.79 -19.97 -20.98
N ILE A 570 -10.03 -20.50 -20.00
CA ILE A 570 -8.94 -21.45 -20.28
C ILE A 570 -9.49 -22.69 -20.98
N GLY A 571 -10.58 -23.25 -20.48
CA GLY A 571 -11.23 -24.45 -21.05
C GLY A 571 -11.84 -24.18 -22.43
N LYS A 572 -12.49 -23.02 -22.61
CA LYS A 572 -13.03 -22.61 -23.92
C LYS A 572 -11.91 -22.50 -24.96
N THR A 573 -10.80 -21.86 -24.61
CA THR A 573 -9.66 -21.71 -25.52
C THR A 573 -9.00 -23.03 -25.84
N ALA A 574 -8.84 -23.90 -24.85
CA ALA A 574 -8.31 -25.25 -25.09
C ALA A 574 -9.22 -26.04 -26.03
N PHE A 575 -10.55 -25.91 -25.89
CA PHE A 575 -11.52 -26.51 -26.78
C PHE A 575 -11.36 -26.00 -28.23
N GLU A 576 -11.26 -24.68 -28.40
CA GLU A 576 -11.04 -24.05 -29.72
C GLU A 576 -9.71 -24.48 -30.36
N ALA A 577 -8.69 -24.71 -29.55
CA ALA A 577 -7.40 -25.28 -29.97
C ALA A 577 -7.43 -26.80 -30.18
N LYS A 578 -8.58 -27.46 -30.00
CA LYS A 578 -8.76 -28.90 -30.09
C LYS A 578 -7.99 -29.72 -29.04
N ASP A 579 -7.49 -29.07 -27.98
CA ASP A 579 -6.96 -29.78 -26.81
C ASP A 579 -8.12 -30.15 -25.89
N TYR A 580 -8.82 -31.18 -26.26
CA TYR A 580 -10.05 -31.59 -25.56
C TYR A 580 -9.78 -32.10 -24.13
N THR A 581 -8.60 -32.64 -23.87
CA THR A 581 -8.21 -33.13 -22.54
C THR A 581 -7.97 -31.96 -21.57
N ALA A 582 -7.23 -30.94 -21.97
CA ALA A 582 -7.04 -29.74 -21.17
C ALA A 582 -8.37 -28.96 -21.00
N ALA A 583 -9.18 -28.92 -22.06
CA ALA A 583 -10.52 -28.33 -22.02
C ALA A 583 -11.41 -28.98 -20.96
N LEU A 584 -11.47 -30.33 -20.94
CA LEU A 584 -12.26 -31.10 -19.96
C LEU A 584 -11.85 -30.72 -18.53
N THR A 585 -10.57 -30.70 -18.24
CA THR A 585 -10.05 -30.37 -16.89
C THR A 585 -10.50 -28.99 -16.46
N ALA A 586 -10.29 -27.98 -17.29
CA ALA A 586 -10.62 -26.60 -16.97
C ALA A 586 -12.13 -26.35 -16.89
N LEU A 587 -12.93 -26.91 -17.85
CA LEU A 587 -14.39 -26.73 -17.85
C LEU A 587 -15.07 -27.43 -16.68
N ASN A 588 -14.61 -28.62 -16.30
CA ASN A 588 -15.11 -29.29 -15.10
C ASN A 588 -14.80 -28.46 -13.83
N THR A 589 -13.61 -27.92 -13.74
CA THR A 589 -13.23 -27.05 -12.62
C THR A 589 -14.10 -25.79 -12.58
N ALA A 590 -14.33 -25.15 -13.74
CA ALA A 590 -15.19 -23.97 -13.82
C ALA A 590 -16.63 -24.28 -13.32
N ARG A 591 -17.19 -25.40 -13.74
CA ARG A 591 -18.51 -25.88 -13.36
C ARG A 591 -18.62 -26.22 -11.87
N GLN A 592 -17.56 -26.78 -11.28
CA GLN A 592 -17.50 -27.11 -9.87
C GLN A 592 -17.40 -25.82 -8.99
N LEU A 593 -16.64 -24.83 -9.44
CA LEU A 593 -16.47 -23.58 -8.71
C LEU A 593 -17.71 -22.69 -8.73
N ASN A 594 -18.46 -22.70 -9.82
CA ASN A 594 -19.70 -21.93 -9.94
C ASN A 594 -20.71 -22.66 -10.86
N LYS A 595 -21.52 -23.54 -10.25
CA LYS A 595 -22.52 -24.34 -10.97
C LYS A 595 -23.61 -23.48 -11.60
N GLU A 596 -24.06 -22.44 -10.89
CA GLU A 596 -25.16 -21.59 -11.36
C GLU A 596 -24.82 -20.91 -12.70
N GLN A 597 -23.62 -20.34 -12.81
CA GLN A 597 -23.23 -19.59 -13.98
C GLN A 597 -22.67 -20.46 -15.11
N TYR A 598 -21.88 -21.49 -14.78
CA TYR A 598 -21.12 -22.22 -15.80
C TYR A 598 -21.63 -23.61 -16.10
N TYR A 599 -22.66 -24.13 -15.41
CA TYR A 599 -23.14 -25.49 -15.65
C TYR A 599 -23.49 -25.71 -17.12
N ASN A 600 -24.41 -24.92 -17.64
CA ASN A 600 -24.89 -25.13 -19.03
C ASN A 600 -23.78 -24.77 -20.05
N LEU A 601 -23.05 -23.68 -19.82
CA LEU A 601 -22.00 -23.24 -20.73
C LEU A 601 -20.84 -24.22 -20.84
N ALA A 602 -20.44 -24.83 -19.71
CA ALA A 602 -19.36 -25.80 -19.68
C ALA A 602 -19.82 -27.16 -20.14
N SER A 603 -21.02 -27.64 -19.71
CA SER A 603 -21.51 -28.98 -20.04
C SER A 603 -21.65 -29.22 -21.52
N VAL A 604 -22.12 -28.23 -22.30
CA VAL A 604 -22.18 -28.38 -23.77
C VAL A 604 -20.79 -28.63 -24.35
N ARG A 605 -19.76 -27.88 -23.89
CA ARG A 605 -18.37 -28.07 -24.35
C ARG A 605 -17.74 -29.35 -23.83
N ILE A 606 -18.07 -29.76 -22.61
CA ILE A 606 -17.62 -31.04 -22.04
C ILE A 606 -18.18 -32.19 -22.88
N ILE A 607 -19.48 -32.15 -23.23
CA ILE A 607 -20.14 -33.12 -24.12
C ILE A 607 -19.38 -33.18 -25.47
N LEU A 608 -19.09 -32.02 -26.08
CA LEU A 608 -18.38 -32.00 -27.34
C LEU A 608 -16.94 -32.51 -27.20
N CYS A 609 -16.23 -32.20 -26.11
CA CYS A 609 -14.90 -32.74 -25.87
C CYS A 609 -14.91 -34.26 -25.82
N GLN A 610 -15.84 -34.85 -25.05
CA GLN A 610 -15.97 -36.28 -24.93
C GLN A 610 -16.38 -36.93 -26.25
N PHE A 611 -17.25 -36.26 -27.02
CA PHE A 611 -17.61 -36.68 -28.38
C PHE A 611 -16.39 -36.74 -29.32
N TYR A 612 -15.58 -35.70 -29.36
CA TYR A 612 -14.38 -35.67 -30.20
C TYR A 612 -13.29 -36.64 -29.73
N LEU A 613 -13.20 -36.89 -28.44
CA LEU A 613 -12.31 -37.91 -27.86
C LEU A 613 -12.82 -39.35 -28.04
N ARG A 614 -14.05 -39.52 -28.54
CA ARG A 614 -14.73 -40.85 -28.67
C ARG A 614 -14.85 -41.59 -27.35
N ASP A 615 -14.90 -40.87 -26.23
CA ASP A 615 -15.14 -41.46 -24.91
C ASP A 615 -16.65 -41.66 -24.68
N ARG A 616 -17.20 -42.72 -25.27
CA ARG A 616 -18.62 -42.98 -25.22
C ARG A 616 -19.19 -43.19 -23.80
N PRO A 617 -18.50 -43.92 -22.88
CA PRO A 617 -19.02 -44.05 -21.51
C PRO A 617 -19.17 -42.73 -20.79
N ALA A 618 -18.14 -41.89 -20.84
CA ALA A 618 -18.16 -40.56 -20.22
C ALA A 618 -19.20 -39.65 -20.90
N LEU A 619 -19.26 -39.68 -22.24
CA LEU A 619 -20.21 -38.89 -23.02
C LEU A 619 -21.66 -39.25 -22.67
N SER A 620 -22.00 -40.56 -22.65
CA SER A 620 -23.34 -41.02 -22.30
C SER A 620 -23.74 -40.57 -20.90
N LYS A 621 -22.82 -40.67 -19.92
CA LYS A 621 -23.06 -40.23 -18.55
C LYS A 621 -23.30 -38.72 -18.49
N GLU A 622 -22.47 -37.93 -19.18
CA GLU A 622 -22.57 -36.46 -19.20
C GLU A 622 -23.87 -36.01 -19.87
N VAL A 623 -24.23 -36.59 -21.03
CA VAL A 623 -25.47 -36.25 -21.74
C VAL A 623 -26.70 -36.61 -20.88
N ASN A 624 -26.68 -37.77 -20.22
CA ASN A 624 -27.78 -38.16 -19.32
C ASN A 624 -27.95 -37.17 -18.16
N ASN A 625 -26.84 -36.76 -17.50
CA ASN A 625 -26.90 -35.80 -16.42
C ASN A 625 -27.41 -34.45 -16.94
N PHE A 626 -26.92 -34.02 -18.09
CA PHE A 626 -27.28 -32.73 -18.66
C PHE A 626 -28.74 -32.62 -19.04
N ILE A 627 -29.30 -33.67 -19.65
CA ILE A 627 -30.75 -33.74 -20.00
C ILE A 627 -31.60 -33.76 -18.72
N THR A 628 -31.12 -34.42 -17.67
CA THR A 628 -31.87 -34.54 -16.40
C THR A 628 -31.85 -33.22 -15.63
N ASP A 629 -30.66 -32.59 -15.51
CA ASP A 629 -30.48 -31.37 -14.72
C ASP A 629 -31.00 -30.13 -15.46
N SER A 630 -31.02 -30.15 -16.78
CA SER A 630 -31.43 -29.04 -17.64
C SER A 630 -32.34 -29.55 -18.79
N PRO A 631 -33.61 -29.85 -18.53
CA PRO A 631 -34.51 -30.46 -19.53
C PRO A 631 -34.71 -29.63 -20.80
N ASN A 632 -34.48 -28.31 -20.71
CA ASN A 632 -34.58 -27.38 -21.85
C ASN A 632 -33.23 -27.12 -22.52
N ALA A 633 -32.14 -27.75 -22.06
CA ALA A 633 -30.82 -27.55 -22.62
C ALA A 633 -30.68 -28.24 -23.98
N ASN A 634 -30.03 -27.55 -24.90
CA ASN A 634 -29.85 -28.07 -26.24
C ASN A 634 -28.56 -28.88 -26.31
N VAL A 635 -28.69 -30.21 -26.27
CA VAL A 635 -27.56 -31.10 -26.56
C VAL A 635 -27.28 -31.06 -28.07
N PRO A 636 -25.99 -30.92 -28.49
CA PRO A 636 -25.65 -30.90 -29.91
C PRO A 636 -26.23 -32.08 -30.67
N PRO A 637 -27.01 -31.85 -31.76
CA PRO A 637 -27.70 -32.89 -32.50
C PRO A 637 -26.80 -34.02 -32.96
N GLU A 638 -25.59 -33.69 -33.43
CA GLU A 638 -24.61 -34.69 -33.87
C GLU A 638 -24.17 -35.67 -32.79
N VAL A 639 -24.19 -35.22 -31.53
CA VAL A 639 -23.86 -36.06 -30.38
C VAL A 639 -24.99 -37.05 -30.10
N LEU A 640 -26.26 -36.59 -30.12
CA LEU A 640 -27.43 -37.42 -29.91
C LEU A 640 -27.58 -38.44 -31.01
N GLU A 641 -27.37 -38.01 -32.27
CA GLU A 641 -27.40 -38.90 -33.44
C GLU A 641 -26.33 -39.99 -33.31
N TRP A 642 -25.08 -39.59 -33.05
CA TRP A 642 -23.99 -40.54 -32.93
C TRP A 642 -24.24 -41.58 -31.80
N LEU A 643 -24.58 -41.07 -30.60
CA LEU A 643 -24.86 -41.95 -29.46
C LEU A 643 -26.02 -42.93 -29.78
N GLY A 644 -27.09 -42.39 -30.34
CA GLY A 644 -28.27 -43.19 -30.66
C GLY A 644 -27.99 -44.31 -31.68
N ILE A 645 -27.22 -43.98 -32.74
CA ILE A 645 -26.84 -44.95 -33.77
C ILE A 645 -25.83 -45.98 -33.23
N GLU A 646 -24.85 -45.56 -32.44
CA GLU A 646 -23.88 -46.48 -31.81
C GLU A 646 -24.60 -47.49 -30.90
N TYR A 647 -25.52 -47.05 -30.03
CA TYR A 647 -26.30 -47.95 -29.20
C TYR A 647 -27.26 -48.82 -29.99
N TYR A 648 -27.82 -48.33 -31.09
CA TYR A 648 -28.65 -49.14 -31.98
C TYR A 648 -27.84 -50.29 -32.60
N ASN A 649 -26.64 -50.00 -33.10
CA ASN A 649 -25.74 -51.00 -33.69
C ASN A 649 -25.36 -52.10 -32.67
N GLU A 650 -25.24 -51.73 -31.40
CA GLU A 650 -25.01 -52.69 -30.31
C GLU A 650 -26.29 -53.46 -29.86
N ARG A 651 -27.41 -53.22 -30.50
CA ARG A 651 -28.73 -53.77 -30.12
C ARG A 651 -29.22 -53.28 -28.75
N ASN A 652 -28.66 -52.23 -28.21
CA ASN A 652 -29.19 -51.56 -27.00
C ASN A 652 -30.28 -50.58 -27.41
N PHE A 653 -31.43 -51.11 -27.80
CA PHE A 653 -32.54 -50.32 -28.33
C PHE A 653 -33.09 -49.30 -27.34
N GLN A 654 -33.03 -49.60 -26.04
CA GLN A 654 -33.50 -48.68 -25.01
C GLN A 654 -32.66 -47.41 -24.96
N ALA A 655 -31.33 -47.53 -24.98
CA ALA A 655 -30.43 -46.38 -25.03
C ALA A 655 -30.55 -45.64 -26.37
N ALA A 656 -30.66 -46.37 -27.50
CA ALA A 656 -30.87 -45.79 -28.82
C ALA A 656 -32.12 -44.92 -28.89
N GLU A 657 -33.26 -45.47 -28.46
CA GLU A 657 -34.53 -44.73 -28.40
C GLU A 657 -34.40 -43.49 -27.53
N LYS A 658 -33.79 -43.61 -26.34
CA LYS A 658 -33.59 -42.47 -25.43
C LYS A 658 -32.93 -41.27 -26.12
N TYR A 659 -31.79 -41.48 -26.75
CA TYR A 659 -31.05 -40.36 -27.36
C TYR A 659 -31.70 -39.85 -28.65
N LEU A 660 -32.18 -40.74 -29.51
CA LEU A 660 -32.81 -40.37 -30.76
C LEU A 660 -34.20 -39.73 -30.57
N SER A 661 -34.94 -40.09 -29.53
CA SER A 661 -36.20 -39.41 -29.21
C SER A 661 -35.96 -37.98 -28.71
N VAL A 662 -34.88 -37.73 -27.91
CA VAL A 662 -34.47 -36.39 -27.56
C VAL A 662 -34.12 -35.57 -28.81
N LEU A 663 -33.32 -36.15 -29.71
CA LEU A 663 -32.98 -35.51 -30.99
C LEU A 663 -34.24 -35.17 -31.78
N ARG A 664 -35.19 -36.07 -31.92
CA ARG A 664 -36.46 -35.84 -32.65
C ARG A 664 -37.27 -34.68 -32.05
N LYS A 665 -37.28 -34.58 -30.70
CA LYS A 665 -38.00 -33.51 -29.99
C LYS A 665 -37.32 -32.16 -30.13
N THR A 666 -36.01 -32.14 -30.26
CA THR A 666 -35.21 -30.90 -30.32
C THR A 666 -34.91 -30.44 -31.75
N ASP A 667 -34.91 -31.33 -32.76
CA ASP A 667 -34.71 -30.99 -34.16
C ASP A 667 -35.99 -30.42 -34.83
N ASN A 668 -36.46 -29.31 -34.34
CA ASN A 668 -37.65 -28.61 -34.87
C ASN A 668 -37.41 -28.01 -36.26
N ALA A 669 -36.17 -27.73 -36.63
CA ALA A 669 -35.80 -27.09 -37.88
C ALA A 669 -35.44 -28.10 -39.00
N GLY A 670 -35.44 -29.39 -38.73
CA GLY A 670 -35.09 -30.45 -39.69
C GLY A 670 -33.67 -30.31 -40.22
N LYS A 671 -32.76 -29.87 -39.37
CA LYS A 671 -31.34 -29.65 -39.74
C LYS A 671 -30.52 -30.93 -39.81
N VAL A 672 -31.01 -31.99 -39.14
CA VAL A 672 -30.36 -33.28 -39.11
C VAL A 672 -30.94 -34.12 -40.25
N LYS A 673 -30.10 -34.93 -40.94
CA LYS A 673 -30.55 -35.83 -41.94
C LYS A 673 -31.59 -36.80 -41.37
N PRO A 674 -32.67 -37.13 -42.06
CA PRO A 674 -33.78 -37.86 -41.50
C PRO A 674 -33.49 -39.33 -41.15
N ASP A 675 -32.31 -39.84 -41.49
CA ASP A 675 -31.92 -41.24 -41.33
C ASP A 675 -32.02 -41.71 -39.88
N TYR A 676 -31.73 -40.81 -38.90
CA TYR A 676 -31.84 -41.12 -37.47
C TYR A 676 -33.30 -41.53 -37.07
N LEU A 677 -34.29 -41.00 -37.78
CA LEU A 677 -35.70 -41.31 -37.53
C LEU A 677 -36.03 -42.77 -37.84
N PHE A 678 -35.34 -43.35 -38.86
CA PHE A 678 -35.44 -44.76 -39.12
C PHE A 678 -34.93 -45.62 -37.95
N TYR A 679 -33.74 -45.32 -37.46
CA TYR A 679 -33.14 -45.99 -36.32
C TYR A 679 -33.98 -45.83 -35.05
N LEU A 680 -34.56 -44.64 -34.83
CA LEU A 680 -35.49 -44.39 -33.73
C LEU A 680 -36.75 -45.26 -33.84
N GLY A 681 -37.41 -45.26 -35.00
CA GLY A 681 -38.64 -45.98 -35.21
C GLY A 681 -38.42 -47.48 -35.10
N ASP A 682 -37.34 -48.04 -35.65
CA ASP A 682 -37.05 -49.48 -35.52
C ASP A 682 -36.70 -49.86 -34.06
N ALA A 683 -35.87 -49.03 -33.37
CA ALA A 683 -35.59 -49.26 -31.95
C ALA A 683 -36.85 -49.24 -31.09
N ALA A 684 -37.74 -48.27 -31.29
CA ALA A 684 -39.05 -48.19 -30.62
C ALA A 684 -39.93 -49.39 -30.94
N THR A 685 -39.90 -49.88 -32.18
CA THR A 685 -40.61 -51.08 -32.59
C THR A 685 -40.06 -52.27 -31.81
N LYS A 686 -38.80 -52.51 -31.73
CA LYS A 686 -38.16 -53.60 -30.95
C LYS A 686 -38.50 -53.51 -29.46
N LEU A 687 -38.77 -52.38 -28.95
CA LEU A 687 -39.18 -52.13 -27.56
C LEU A 687 -40.72 -52.17 -27.37
N LYS A 688 -41.43 -52.35 -28.40
CA LYS A 688 -42.93 -52.32 -28.42
C LYS A 688 -43.47 -50.91 -28.01
N ASN A 689 -42.73 -49.87 -28.19
CA ASN A 689 -43.16 -48.47 -27.98
C ASN A 689 -43.86 -47.95 -29.24
N VAL A 690 -45.04 -48.36 -29.45
CA VAL A 690 -45.87 -48.08 -30.65
C VAL A 690 -46.01 -46.56 -30.88
N PRO A 691 -46.30 -45.70 -29.87
CA PRO A 691 -46.44 -44.26 -30.10
C PRO A 691 -45.18 -43.59 -30.63
N GLU A 692 -44.02 -43.95 -30.11
CA GLU A 692 -42.73 -43.36 -30.54
C GLU A 692 -42.35 -43.88 -31.94
N ALA A 693 -42.58 -45.17 -32.23
CA ALA A 693 -42.37 -45.76 -33.55
C ALA A 693 -43.20 -45.05 -34.63
N GLU A 694 -44.50 -44.88 -34.36
CA GLU A 694 -45.41 -44.13 -35.26
C GLU A 694 -44.95 -42.72 -35.54
N GLN A 695 -44.59 -41.97 -34.51
CA GLN A 695 -44.15 -40.61 -34.66
C GLN A 695 -42.82 -40.48 -35.46
N ALA A 696 -41.85 -41.37 -35.17
CA ALA A 696 -40.56 -41.35 -35.84
C ALA A 696 -40.72 -41.70 -37.33
N PHE A 697 -41.47 -42.81 -37.66
CA PHE A 697 -41.66 -43.19 -39.02
C PHE A 697 -42.51 -42.19 -39.82
N THR A 698 -43.53 -41.59 -39.20
CA THR A 698 -44.38 -40.58 -39.84
C THR A 698 -43.52 -39.37 -40.23
N LYS A 699 -42.65 -38.90 -39.27
CA LYS A 699 -41.73 -37.76 -39.52
C LYS A 699 -40.68 -38.12 -40.60
N TYR A 700 -40.17 -39.37 -40.63
CA TYR A 700 -39.25 -39.82 -41.65
C TYR A 700 -39.88 -39.74 -43.04
N LEU A 701 -41.12 -40.29 -43.18
CA LEU A 701 -41.87 -40.31 -44.45
C LEU A 701 -42.17 -38.92 -44.99
N GLN A 702 -42.39 -37.94 -44.11
CA GLN A 702 -42.59 -36.56 -44.51
C GLN A 702 -41.30 -35.87 -45.05
N THR A 703 -40.13 -36.33 -44.58
CA THR A 703 -38.83 -35.67 -44.87
C THR A 703 -37.97 -36.45 -45.87
N ALA A 704 -38.04 -37.76 -45.87
CA ALA A 704 -37.25 -38.62 -46.75
C ALA A 704 -37.63 -38.42 -48.24
N LYS A 705 -36.70 -38.43 -49.12
CA LYS A 705 -36.90 -38.29 -50.57
C LYS A 705 -36.70 -39.59 -51.30
N ASP A 706 -36.02 -40.58 -50.75
CA ASP A 706 -35.74 -41.89 -51.35
C ASP A 706 -36.98 -42.80 -51.35
N PRO A 707 -37.47 -43.21 -52.52
CA PRO A 707 -38.62 -44.10 -52.59
C PRO A 707 -38.39 -45.49 -51.94
N ALA A 708 -37.20 -46.04 -52.09
CA ALA A 708 -36.85 -47.35 -51.54
C ALA A 708 -36.79 -47.31 -50.00
N GLY A 709 -36.18 -46.26 -49.42
CA GLY A 709 -36.20 -45.99 -48.00
C GLY A 709 -37.61 -45.80 -47.45
N LYS A 710 -38.48 -45.05 -48.19
CA LYS A 710 -39.88 -44.88 -47.83
C LYS A 710 -40.63 -46.17 -47.77
N ALA A 711 -40.50 -47.03 -48.80
CA ALA A 711 -41.16 -48.31 -48.88
C ALA A 711 -40.70 -49.19 -47.68
N LYS A 712 -39.47 -49.26 -47.33
CA LYS A 712 -38.95 -50.02 -46.21
C LYS A 712 -39.56 -49.58 -44.88
N VAL A 713 -39.64 -48.24 -44.68
CA VAL A 713 -40.22 -47.65 -43.46
C VAL A 713 -41.71 -47.90 -43.39
N LEU A 714 -42.41 -47.72 -44.50
CA LEU A 714 -43.84 -48.02 -44.58
C LEU A 714 -44.13 -49.50 -44.21
N LEU A 715 -43.32 -50.46 -44.68
CA LEU A 715 -43.43 -51.85 -44.27
C LEU A 715 -43.33 -52.01 -42.76
N THR A 716 -42.36 -51.42 -42.15
CA THR A 716 -42.22 -51.54 -40.70
C THR A 716 -43.35 -50.82 -39.94
N LEU A 717 -43.74 -49.62 -40.44
CA LEU A 717 -44.88 -48.88 -39.87
C LEU A 717 -46.21 -49.68 -40.00
N GLY A 718 -46.40 -50.34 -41.15
CA GLY A 718 -47.55 -51.22 -41.37
C GLY A 718 -47.62 -52.36 -40.34
N ALA A 719 -46.44 -52.98 -40.07
CA ALA A 719 -46.39 -54.06 -39.06
C ALA A 719 -46.62 -53.47 -37.64
N VAL A 720 -46.19 -52.27 -37.34
CA VAL A 720 -46.48 -51.52 -36.08
C VAL A 720 -47.98 -51.25 -35.97
N LYS A 721 -48.68 -50.92 -37.09
CA LYS A 721 -50.13 -50.68 -37.09
C LYS A 721 -50.91 -51.95 -36.88
N ILE A 722 -50.47 -53.07 -37.43
CA ILE A 722 -51.03 -54.37 -37.16
C ILE A 722 -50.91 -54.72 -35.68
N SER A 723 -49.70 -54.62 -35.13
CA SER A 723 -49.46 -54.89 -33.68
C SER A 723 -50.21 -53.93 -32.74
N ALA A 724 -50.66 -52.78 -33.22
CA ALA A 724 -51.49 -51.83 -32.52
C ALA A 724 -52.99 -52.03 -32.73
N HIS A 725 -53.41 -53.12 -33.37
CA HIS A 725 -54.80 -53.43 -33.70
C HIS A 725 -55.50 -52.35 -34.56
N LYS A 726 -54.72 -51.70 -35.50
CA LYS A 726 -55.20 -50.65 -36.39
C LYS A 726 -55.18 -51.12 -37.85
N PRO A 727 -56.01 -52.11 -38.27
CA PRO A 727 -55.94 -52.73 -39.57
C PRO A 727 -56.30 -51.78 -40.72
N ASP A 728 -57.13 -50.77 -40.47
CA ASP A 728 -57.51 -49.81 -41.51
C ASP A 728 -56.37 -48.86 -41.87
N GLU A 729 -55.57 -48.51 -40.84
CA GLU A 729 -54.37 -47.72 -41.08
C GLU A 729 -53.30 -48.57 -41.78
N ALA A 730 -53.10 -49.82 -41.39
CA ALA A 730 -52.19 -50.76 -42.02
C ALA A 730 -52.58 -51.04 -43.48
N GLN A 731 -53.86 -51.09 -43.85
CA GLN A 731 -54.32 -51.21 -45.22
C GLN A 731 -53.90 -50.06 -46.11
N LYS A 732 -54.16 -48.85 -45.61
CA LYS A 732 -53.67 -47.60 -46.32
C LYS A 732 -52.17 -47.61 -46.54
N ILE A 733 -51.39 -48.00 -45.59
CA ILE A 733 -49.94 -48.13 -45.70
C ILE A 733 -49.56 -49.16 -46.79
N ALA A 734 -50.22 -50.34 -46.80
CA ALA A 734 -49.99 -51.41 -47.80
C ALA A 734 -50.25 -50.85 -49.21
N GLU A 735 -51.38 -50.12 -49.38
CA GLU A 735 -51.70 -49.44 -50.65
C GLU A 735 -50.68 -48.39 -51.05
N GLU A 736 -50.21 -47.55 -50.12
CA GLU A 736 -49.15 -46.54 -50.32
C GLU A 736 -47.86 -47.20 -50.80
N ILE A 737 -47.45 -48.32 -50.18
CA ILE A 737 -46.30 -49.09 -50.61
C ILE A 737 -46.46 -49.57 -52.03
N MET A 738 -47.57 -50.13 -52.36
CA MET A 738 -47.87 -50.66 -53.70
C MET A 738 -47.87 -49.54 -54.75
N ALA A 739 -48.35 -48.35 -54.37
CA ALA A 739 -48.33 -47.17 -55.29
C ALA A 739 -46.93 -46.73 -55.61
N LEU A 740 -45.98 -47.02 -54.76
CA LEU A 740 -44.52 -46.72 -54.98
C LEU A 740 -43.91 -47.71 -56.02
N GLN A 741 -44.64 -48.70 -56.46
CA GLN A 741 -44.20 -49.70 -57.43
C GLN A 741 -42.92 -50.41 -57.05
N PRO A 742 -42.74 -50.88 -55.80
CA PRO A 742 -41.51 -51.54 -55.40
C PRO A 742 -41.36 -52.90 -56.14
N GLU A 743 -40.13 -53.25 -56.41
CA GLU A 743 -39.77 -54.55 -57.05
C GLU A 743 -39.31 -55.59 -56.01
N GLY A 744 -39.32 -56.83 -56.40
CA GLY A 744 -38.71 -57.89 -55.65
C GLY A 744 -39.35 -58.11 -54.24
N ARG A 745 -38.45 -58.20 -53.25
CA ARG A 745 -38.79 -58.53 -51.87
C ARG A 745 -39.71 -57.49 -51.18
N VAL A 746 -39.55 -56.24 -51.46
CA VAL A 746 -40.37 -55.18 -50.88
C VAL A 746 -41.83 -55.32 -51.33
N ASN A 747 -42.07 -55.66 -52.58
CA ASN A 747 -43.42 -55.90 -53.10
C ASN A 747 -44.06 -57.17 -52.44
N ALA A 748 -43.26 -58.19 -52.24
CA ALA A 748 -43.71 -59.37 -51.57
C ALA A 748 -44.10 -59.15 -50.09
N GLU A 749 -43.32 -58.41 -49.35
CA GLU A 749 -43.61 -58.01 -47.97
C GLU A 749 -44.82 -57.06 -47.86
N ALA A 750 -45.04 -56.17 -48.84
CA ALA A 750 -46.22 -55.31 -48.89
C ALA A 750 -47.50 -56.16 -49.11
N ARG A 751 -47.47 -57.23 -49.94
CA ARG A 751 -48.56 -58.16 -50.12
C ARG A 751 -48.77 -59.02 -48.88
N LEU A 752 -47.71 -59.39 -48.17
CA LEU A 752 -47.84 -60.09 -46.87
C LEU A 752 -48.55 -59.19 -45.86
N LEU A 753 -48.18 -57.90 -45.79
CA LEU A 753 -48.85 -56.94 -44.90
C LEU A 753 -50.33 -56.82 -45.23
N ALA A 754 -50.71 -56.77 -46.51
CA ALA A 754 -52.13 -56.77 -46.91
C ALA A 754 -52.85 -58.03 -46.47
N GLY A 755 -52.17 -59.18 -46.49
CA GLY A 755 -52.73 -60.42 -45.95
C GLY A 755 -52.91 -60.40 -44.42
N GLU A 756 -51.90 -59.78 -43.71
CA GLU A 756 -51.98 -59.59 -42.25
C GLU A 756 -53.12 -58.66 -41.85
N VAL A 757 -53.40 -57.64 -42.65
CA VAL A 757 -54.60 -56.79 -42.47
C VAL A 757 -55.87 -57.56 -42.51
N GLN A 758 -56.01 -58.45 -43.49
CA GLN A 758 -57.21 -59.29 -43.59
C GLN A 758 -57.32 -60.26 -42.40
N LEU A 759 -56.22 -60.81 -41.99
CA LEU A 759 -56.15 -61.67 -40.84
C LEU A 759 -56.60 -60.93 -39.56
N GLU A 760 -56.16 -59.76 -39.34
CA GLU A 760 -56.48 -58.88 -38.18
C GLU A 760 -57.94 -58.45 -38.18
N ARG A 761 -58.57 -58.36 -39.35
CA ARG A 761 -60.00 -58.11 -39.54
C ARG A 761 -60.85 -59.32 -39.29
N GLY A 762 -60.21 -60.44 -39.12
CA GLY A 762 -60.96 -61.73 -39.01
C GLY A 762 -61.46 -62.33 -40.37
N ASN A 763 -61.03 -61.76 -41.49
CA ASN A 763 -61.32 -62.22 -42.85
C ASN A 763 -60.35 -63.34 -43.24
N PHE A 764 -60.44 -64.45 -42.55
CA PHE A 764 -59.49 -65.57 -42.61
C PHE A 764 -59.33 -66.18 -43.98
N ASP A 765 -60.40 -66.32 -44.76
CA ASP A 765 -60.32 -66.86 -46.10
C ASP A 765 -59.59 -65.91 -47.05
N ASP A 766 -59.90 -64.68 -47.00
CA ASP A 766 -59.19 -63.64 -47.85
C ASP A 766 -57.70 -63.44 -47.43
N ALA A 767 -57.43 -63.55 -46.14
CA ALA A 767 -56.06 -63.59 -45.65
C ALA A 767 -55.28 -64.78 -46.21
N GLY A 768 -55.93 -65.98 -46.17
CA GLY A 768 -55.32 -67.18 -46.74
C GLY A 768 -55.06 -67.10 -48.23
N LYS A 769 -55.97 -66.53 -49.00
CA LYS A 769 -55.80 -66.29 -50.46
C LYS A 769 -54.65 -65.27 -50.70
N ALA A 770 -54.59 -64.20 -49.97
CA ALA A 770 -53.55 -63.19 -50.08
C ALA A 770 -52.14 -63.76 -49.79
N PHE A 771 -52.01 -64.51 -48.69
CA PHE A 771 -50.71 -65.14 -48.37
C PHE A 771 -50.29 -66.20 -49.36
N LYS A 772 -51.24 -67.07 -49.82
CA LYS A 772 -51.02 -68.04 -50.88
C LYS A 772 -50.57 -67.39 -52.18
N GLY A 773 -51.20 -66.25 -52.54
CA GLY A 773 -50.82 -65.47 -53.69
C GLY A 773 -49.34 -64.97 -53.61
N VAL A 774 -48.86 -64.59 -52.44
CA VAL A 774 -47.48 -64.27 -52.25
C VAL A 774 -46.58 -65.51 -52.45
N ALA A 775 -46.93 -66.62 -51.88
CA ALA A 775 -46.14 -67.86 -52.02
C ALA A 775 -46.02 -68.34 -53.44
N LEU A 776 -47.05 -68.06 -54.28
CA LEU A 776 -47.08 -68.42 -55.70
C LEU A 776 -46.29 -67.44 -56.59
N LEU A 777 -46.30 -66.18 -56.25
CA LEU A 777 -45.70 -65.12 -57.10
C LEU A 777 -44.21 -64.90 -56.84
N TYR A 778 -43.71 -65.30 -55.66
CA TYR A 778 -42.36 -65.06 -55.29
C TYR A 778 -41.67 -66.35 -54.81
N ASP A 779 -40.45 -66.58 -55.33
CA ASP A 779 -39.60 -67.67 -54.86
C ASP A 779 -38.45 -67.11 -54.02
N ASP A 780 -38.78 -66.57 -52.88
CA ASP A 780 -37.81 -65.94 -51.92
C ASP A 780 -37.69 -66.85 -50.69
N PRO A 781 -36.52 -67.39 -50.37
CA PRO A 781 -36.30 -68.29 -49.26
C PRO A 781 -36.65 -67.75 -47.88
N ALA A 782 -36.84 -66.48 -47.72
CA ALA A 782 -37.22 -65.82 -46.46
C ALA A 782 -38.75 -65.51 -46.44
N ILE A 783 -39.35 -65.27 -47.58
CA ILE A 783 -40.75 -64.82 -47.68
C ILE A 783 -41.69 -65.97 -47.95
N THR A 784 -41.34 -66.79 -48.94
CA THR A 784 -42.19 -67.85 -49.37
C THR A 784 -42.57 -68.80 -48.25
N PRO A 785 -41.68 -69.29 -47.36
CA PRO A 785 -42.06 -70.15 -46.27
C PRO A 785 -43.01 -69.45 -45.27
N ARG A 786 -42.76 -68.17 -44.98
CA ARG A 786 -43.65 -67.34 -44.11
C ARG A 786 -45.03 -67.18 -44.72
N ALA A 787 -45.12 -66.97 -46.03
CA ALA A 787 -46.38 -66.85 -46.76
C ALA A 787 -47.15 -68.12 -46.71
N LEU A 788 -46.51 -69.28 -46.96
CA LEU A 788 -47.13 -70.60 -46.87
C LEU A 788 -47.61 -70.88 -45.45
N ASP A 789 -46.82 -70.60 -44.44
CA ASP A 789 -47.18 -70.83 -43.02
C ASP A 789 -48.39 -69.99 -42.64
N LYS A 790 -48.38 -68.71 -42.92
CA LYS A 790 -49.48 -67.79 -42.66
C LYS A 790 -50.71 -68.11 -43.42
N ALA A 791 -50.61 -68.60 -44.66
CA ALA A 791 -51.72 -69.02 -45.46
C ALA A 791 -52.38 -70.28 -44.84
N ALA A 792 -51.55 -71.25 -44.45
CA ALA A 792 -52.06 -72.47 -43.79
C ALA A 792 -52.81 -72.16 -42.47
N VAL A 793 -52.22 -71.24 -41.64
CA VAL A 793 -52.85 -70.78 -40.40
C VAL A 793 -54.20 -70.09 -40.69
N ALA A 794 -54.24 -69.18 -41.66
CA ALA A 794 -55.42 -68.41 -42.00
C ALA A 794 -56.51 -69.30 -42.55
N PHE A 795 -56.22 -70.26 -43.48
CA PHE A 795 -57.23 -71.22 -44.01
C PHE A 795 -57.73 -72.15 -42.90
N ARG A 796 -56.89 -72.52 -41.93
CA ARG A 796 -57.35 -73.31 -40.81
C ARG A 796 -58.34 -72.56 -39.93
N GLN A 797 -58.10 -71.26 -39.69
CA GLN A 797 -59.07 -70.42 -38.98
C GLN A 797 -60.32 -70.12 -39.75
N ALA A 798 -60.33 -70.17 -41.11
CA ALA A 798 -61.41 -70.01 -41.99
C ALA A 798 -62.28 -71.34 -42.10
N GLY A 799 -61.81 -72.42 -41.45
CA GLY A 799 -62.49 -73.75 -41.54
C GLY A 799 -62.12 -74.58 -42.82
N ASN A 800 -61.21 -74.06 -43.63
CA ASN A 800 -60.73 -74.73 -44.85
C ASN A 800 -59.48 -75.58 -44.53
N THR A 801 -59.73 -76.70 -43.83
CA THR A 801 -58.71 -77.63 -43.33
C THR A 801 -57.97 -78.37 -44.45
N GLU A 802 -58.59 -78.63 -45.54
CA GLU A 802 -57.99 -79.34 -46.66
C GLU A 802 -56.88 -78.50 -47.32
N GLU A 803 -57.17 -77.27 -47.61
CA GLU A 803 -56.23 -76.37 -48.21
C GLU A 803 -55.10 -75.98 -47.20
N ALA A 804 -55.44 -75.86 -45.95
CA ALA A 804 -54.45 -75.61 -44.88
C ALA A 804 -53.43 -76.75 -44.73
N ASP A 805 -53.94 -78.06 -44.82
CA ASP A 805 -53.09 -79.21 -44.74
C ASP A 805 -52.22 -79.39 -45.97
N ARG A 806 -52.71 -78.98 -47.13
CA ARG A 806 -51.97 -78.96 -48.37
C ARG A 806 -50.80 -78.00 -48.30
N LEU A 807 -51.04 -76.79 -47.90
CA LEU A 807 -50.00 -75.79 -47.79
C LEU A 807 -48.97 -76.09 -46.67
N SER A 808 -49.43 -76.70 -45.60
CA SER A 808 -48.55 -77.20 -44.54
C SER A 808 -47.64 -78.34 -45.00
N ARG A 809 -48.08 -79.21 -45.91
CA ARG A 809 -47.27 -80.25 -46.54
C ARG A 809 -46.28 -79.63 -47.51
N GLU A 810 -46.72 -78.71 -48.36
CA GLU A 810 -45.85 -77.98 -49.29
C GLU A 810 -44.77 -77.24 -48.57
N LEU A 811 -45.07 -76.57 -47.42
CA LEU A 811 -44.08 -75.86 -46.59
C LEU A 811 -43.00 -76.84 -46.09
N ARG A 812 -43.37 -77.99 -45.56
CA ARG A 812 -42.39 -78.96 -45.03
C ARG A 812 -41.56 -79.62 -46.15
N GLU A 813 -42.09 -79.78 -47.29
CA GLU A 813 -41.39 -80.41 -48.43
C GLU A 813 -40.37 -79.42 -49.07
N ARG A 814 -40.78 -78.16 -49.23
CA ARG A 814 -39.93 -77.17 -49.87
C ARG A 814 -38.98 -76.44 -48.92
N TYR A 815 -39.42 -76.41 -47.68
CA TYR A 815 -38.68 -75.65 -46.69
C TYR A 815 -38.55 -76.42 -45.33
N PRO A 816 -37.87 -77.58 -45.29
CA PRO A 816 -37.81 -78.44 -44.12
C PRO A 816 -37.19 -77.84 -42.89
N ASN A 817 -36.34 -76.81 -43.04
CA ASN A 817 -35.65 -76.10 -41.95
C ASN A 817 -36.45 -74.90 -41.45
N TYR A 818 -37.57 -74.57 -42.00
CA TYR A 818 -38.37 -73.44 -41.58
C TYR A 818 -39.07 -73.77 -40.26
N VAL A 819 -38.88 -72.94 -39.27
CA VAL A 819 -39.55 -73.03 -37.99
C VAL A 819 -40.68 -71.99 -37.97
N SER A 820 -41.85 -72.44 -37.83
CA SER A 820 -43.09 -71.64 -37.68
C SER A 820 -42.95 -70.79 -36.44
N GLY A 821 -43.07 -69.47 -36.55
CA GLY A 821 -42.85 -68.50 -35.44
C GLY A 821 -44.15 -68.12 -34.77
#